data_044320d14f485d8e52958ac7ded0e4c1
#
_entry.id   044320d14f485d8e52958ac7ded0e4c1
#
_cell.length_a   1.000
_cell.length_b   1.000
_cell.length_c   1.000
_cell.angle_alpha   90.00
_cell.angle_beta   90.00
_cell.angle_gamma   90.00
#
_symmetry.space_group_name_H-M   'P 1'
#
loop_
_entity.id
_entity.type
_entity.pdbx_description
1 polymer ?
#
loop_
_entity_poly.entity_id
_entity_poly.type
_entity_poly.pdbx_seq_one_letter_code
_entity_poly.pdbx_strand_id
1 'polypeptide(L)'
;MMQDSYGDGWNGGQLQVRVNGTTVGIYAATGEGSTAVFTACTGDAIQLVYTAGDWENENTYQLLGTYGNVLFTGGPDPGAGTVFTGTADCSVVPLPGTVPCTALPIDTVDCVVANNVVAPGSGFNPGCANYNGQDIWYAMPVPPSGNVLVSTANTGGLNDTGVALWSGPDCFSLTLQGCDDDGGEGYFSRIMANDLPPGHTLFVQAFGYGGGAGAFQLCLEDMGVVQLDSTRLPIVLLHTQGQEIPYEGKITAQMEVKYNGPGTFTQVTDPSNAYSGPIGIGLRGATSSGYPQAPYSIETRNADGSNLNVPLLGMPDENDWVLLSNYNDRSLVRNALASHLSRAMGQYAPRMQLCEVVLDSAYRGVYLIGEKIKRDGGRVAIARLDTNENAGDDVTGGYILQQNLWSPQNSFQSNYSPIDHPGFDVHFLYEYPEPEVITDAQKTYIAAFVDTLETALYSTTFTDPDAGYRAFMDVPSFINYFLVNELARNNDGFKKSVFFHKDKNSNGGKLKAGPVWDFDWAWKNLWGCDLFSNTDGSGWAHRINDCPTDNYSTGWYIRLLQDAGFANELRCTYEEHRTGVLSEASIHAWIDSVGTLVAEAQDRHFRKWPILGVSGPAPEVLACATTYAAELDTLKHWIDLRLTWLDANLPGLCSSVGVPQQPTVEFACLPNPTDGPVRFSGMLDAGATWDLVLHDAVGRELISLRLPPGHIDTPLQLPRAGTYIYTLRRNGLVARTGRVVAY
;
A
#
# COMPACT_ATOMS: atom_id res chain seq x y z
N MET A 1 -22.46 2.23 30.38
CA MET A 1 -21.95 2.13 29.00
C MET A 1 -21.28 0.79 28.85
N MET A 2 -21.56 0.06 27.82
CA MET A 2 -21.06 -1.28 27.52
C MET A 2 -20.54 -1.25 26.08
N GLN A 3 -19.39 -1.86 25.83
CA GLN A 3 -18.75 -1.87 24.55
C GLN A 3 -18.25 -3.28 24.22
N ASP A 4 -18.21 -3.58 22.94
CA ASP A 4 -17.70 -4.78 22.34
C ASP A 4 -16.70 -4.38 21.25
N SER A 5 -15.47 -4.88 21.32
CA SER A 5 -14.40 -4.43 20.40
C SER A 5 -14.46 -5.10 19.04
N TYR A 6 -15.19 -6.20 18.88
CA TYR A 6 -15.42 -6.85 17.60
C TYR A 6 -16.71 -6.38 16.92
N GLY A 7 -17.70 -5.91 17.71
CA GLY A 7 -18.91 -5.30 17.20
C GLY A 7 -20.09 -6.23 16.95
N ASP A 8 -20.03 -7.49 17.43
CA ASP A 8 -21.13 -8.45 17.29
C ASP A 8 -21.97 -8.63 18.59
N GLY A 9 -21.59 -7.90 19.65
CA GLY A 9 -22.26 -7.89 20.96
C GLY A 9 -21.66 -8.92 21.94
N TRP A 10 -22.07 -8.83 23.18
CA TRP A 10 -21.46 -9.59 24.30
C TRP A 10 -21.75 -11.10 24.32
N ASN A 11 -22.07 -11.72 23.23
CA ASN A 11 -22.11 -13.18 23.03
C ASN A 11 -22.54 -14.04 24.27
N GLY A 12 -23.58 -13.57 24.98
CA GLY A 12 -24.09 -14.19 26.19
C GLY A 12 -23.62 -13.56 27.51
N GLY A 13 -22.60 -12.69 27.48
CA GLY A 13 -22.18 -11.87 28.61
C GLY A 13 -23.29 -10.92 29.09
N GLN A 14 -23.46 -10.72 30.39
CA GLN A 14 -24.50 -9.89 30.97
C GLN A 14 -24.02 -9.15 32.23
N LEU A 15 -24.46 -7.90 32.38
CA LEU A 15 -24.23 -7.07 33.55
C LEU A 15 -25.56 -6.84 34.29
N GLN A 16 -25.72 -7.44 35.46
CA GLN A 16 -26.85 -7.22 36.33
C GLN A 16 -26.56 -6.04 37.27
N VAL A 17 -27.46 -5.07 37.30
CA VAL A 17 -27.42 -3.93 38.23
C VAL A 17 -28.39 -4.17 39.38
N ARG A 18 -27.93 -4.00 40.61
CA ARG A 18 -28.72 -4.07 41.82
C ARG A 18 -28.61 -2.76 42.58
N VAL A 19 -29.77 -2.25 43.05
CA VAL A 19 -29.85 -1.11 43.96
C VAL A 19 -30.50 -1.61 45.27
N ASN A 20 -29.84 -1.40 46.37
CA ASN A 20 -30.24 -1.90 47.71
C ASN A 20 -30.59 -3.41 47.70
N GLY A 21 -29.81 -4.20 46.98
CA GLY A 21 -29.97 -5.65 46.82
C GLY A 21 -31.02 -6.08 45.80
N THR A 22 -31.85 -5.17 45.31
CA THR A 22 -32.90 -5.45 44.30
C THR A 22 -32.35 -5.25 42.87
N THR A 23 -32.53 -6.22 41.98
CA THR A 23 -32.16 -6.12 40.57
C THR A 23 -33.06 -5.09 39.90
N VAL A 24 -32.42 -4.04 39.37
CA VAL A 24 -33.09 -2.96 38.61
C VAL A 24 -32.95 -3.13 37.09
N GLY A 25 -32.01 -3.92 36.64
CA GLY A 25 -31.83 -4.26 35.21
C GLY A 25 -30.76 -5.32 34.98
N ILE A 26 -30.84 -5.97 33.83
CA ILE A 26 -29.81 -6.85 33.27
C ILE A 26 -29.54 -6.37 31.86
N TYR A 27 -28.30 -6.09 31.57
CA TYR A 27 -27.88 -5.41 30.35
C TYR A 27 -26.74 -6.17 29.67
N ALA A 28 -26.61 -5.99 28.35
CA ALA A 28 -25.52 -6.48 27.53
C ALA A 28 -25.29 -5.50 26.39
N ALA A 29 -24.09 -5.47 25.82
CA ALA A 29 -23.85 -4.75 24.59
C ALA A 29 -24.54 -5.44 23.40
N THR A 30 -25.06 -4.64 22.48
CA THR A 30 -25.59 -5.08 21.19
C THR A 30 -24.80 -4.37 20.09
N GLY A 31 -24.21 -5.12 19.16
CA GLY A 31 -23.24 -4.55 18.21
C GLY A 31 -22.03 -3.97 18.94
N GLU A 32 -21.43 -2.92 18.43
CA GLU A 32 -20.24 -2.26 19.01
C GLU A 32 -20.43 -1.76 20.44
N GLY A 33 -21.66 -1.52 20.88
CA GLY A 33 -21.92 -1.09 22.24
C GLY A 33 -23.36 -0.64 22.52
N SER A 34 -23.66 -0.43 23.79
CA SER A 34 -24.95 0.10 24.25
C SER A 34 -24.82 0.85 25.57
N THR A 35 -25.74 1.78 25.83
CA THR A 35 -25.84 2.51 27.09
C THR A 35 -27.17 2.19 27.75
N ALA A 36 -27.12 1.87 29.04
CA ALA A 36 -28.30 1.63 29.86
C ALA A 36 -28.30 2.60 31.03
N VAL A 37 -29.50 3.10 31.42
CA VAL A 37 -29.69 4.03 32.52
C VAL A 37 -30.56 3.42 33.61
N PHE A 38 -30.18 3.60 34.86
CA PHE A 38 -30.95 3.21 36.02
C PHE A 38 -30.98 4.36 37.06
N THR A 39 -31.94 4.35 37.95
CA THR A 39 -32.08 5.37 38.98
C THR A 39 -31.60 4.89 40.33
N ALA A 40 -30.80 5.71 41.03
CA ALA A 40 -30.42 5.53 42.42
C ALA A 40 -30.43 6.88 43.13
N CYS A 41 -30.73 6.88 44.44
CA CYS A 41 -30.71 8.06 45.28
C CYS A 41 -29.44 8.08 46.14
N THR A 42 -29.01 9.27 46.58
CA THR A 42 -27.88 9.39 47.53
C THR A 42 -28.08 8.48 48.74
N GLY A 43 -27.11 7.62 49.02
CA GLY A 43 -27.15 6.64 50.09
C GLY A 43 -27.56 5.23 49.63
N ASP A 44 -28.07 5.04 48.42
CA ASP A 44 -28.40 3.71 47.91
C ASP A 44 -27.13 2.87 47.64
N ALA A 45 -27.19 1.60 48.08
CA ALA A 45 -26.14 0.62 47.79
C ALA A 45 -26.25 0.12 46.34
N ILE A 46 -25.22 0.32 45.52
CA ILE A 46 -25.14 -0.16 44.15
C ILE A 46 -24.23 -1.37 44.08
N GLN A 47 -24.67 -2.41 43.37
CA GLN A 47 -23.90 -3.60 43.10
C GLN A 47 -24.00 -3.96 41.62
N LEU A 48 -22.85 -4.21 40.98
CA LEU A 48 -22.78 -4.80 39.65
C LEU A 48 -22.36 -6.25 39.74
N VAL A 49 -23.09 -7.13 39.05
CA VAL A 49 -22.79 -8.56 39.00
C VAL A 49 -22.67 -8.93 37.52
N TYR A 50 -21.47 -9.37 37.12
CA TYR A 50 -21.19 -9.80 35.78
C TYR A 50 -21.38 -11.30 35.60
N THR A 51 -22.01 -11.70 34.52
CA THR A 51 -22.12 -13.09 34.08
C THR A 51 -21.35 -13.21 32.75
N ALA A 52 -20.38 -14.13 32.74
CA ALA A 52 -19.56 -14.34 31.55
C ALA A 52 -20.33 -15.03 30.43
N GLY A 53 -20.00 -14.68 29.20
CA GLY A 53 -20.42 -15.30 27.96
C GLY A 53 -19.24 -15.93 27.21
N ASP A 54 -19.31 -15.88 25.89
CA ASP A 54 -18.20 -16.24 25.00
C ASP A 54 -17.44 -14.95 24.59
N TRP A 55 -16.18 -15.07 24.18
CA TRP A 55 -15.33 -13.96 23.68
C TRP A 55 -15.12 -12.80 24.67
N GLU A 56 -14.89 -13.11 25.93
CA GLU A 56 -14.79 -12.16 27.05
C GLU A 56 -13.70 -11.09 26.87
N ASN A 57 -12.66 -11.37 26.10
CA ASN A 57 -11.59 -10.43 25.77
C ASN A 57 -12.05 -9.20 24.98
N GLU A 58 -13.27 -9.23 24.44
CA GLU A 58 -13.88 -8.14 23.68
C GLU A 58 -14.81 -7.26 24.52
N ASN A 59 -15.24 -7.77 25.70
CA ASN A 59 -16.24 -7.18 26.55
C ASN A 59 -15.65 -6.15 27.51
N THR A 60 -16.09 -4.90 27.41
CA THR A 60 -15.76 -3.82 28.35
C THR A 60 -17.01 -3.06 28.78
N TYR A 61 -16.97 -2.46 29.97
CA TYR A 61 -18.07 -1.61 30.45
C TYR A 61 -17.59 -0.58 31.48
N GLN A 62 -18.38 0.51 31.60
CA GLN A 62 -18.18 1.55 32.59
C GLN A 62 -19.48 1.84 33.33
N LEU A 63 -19.37 2.02 34.63
CA LEU A 63 -20.41 2.62 35.45
C LEU A 63 -20.15 4.13 35.54
N LEU A 64 -21.08 4.92 35.03
CA LEU A 64 -20.98 6.38 35.07
C LEU A 64 -21.85 6.96 36.17
N GLY A 65 -21.37 8.03 36.81
CA GLY A 65 -22.15 8.84 37.74
C GLY A 65 -23.11 9.80 37.01
N THR A 66 -23.89 10.55 37.77
CA THR A 66 -24.92 11.51 37.29
C THR A 66 -24.37 12.57 36.34
N TYR A 67 -23.09 12.85 36.38
CA TYR A 67 -22.42 13.87 35.54
C TYR A 67 -21.47 13.27 34.50
N GLY A 68 -21.60 11.97 34.22
CA GLY A 68 -20.77 11.29 33.24
C GLY A 68 -19.37 10.89 33.71
N ASN A 69 -19.02 11.17 34.95
CA ASN A 69 -17.76 10.72 35.53
C ASN A 69 -17.73 9.20 35.72
N VAL A 70 -16.63 8.56 35.41
CA VAL A 70 -16.45 7.11 35.56
C VAL A 70 -16.30 6.73 37.02
N LEU A 71 -17.19 5.89 37.51
CA LEU A 71 -17.17 5.34 38.86
C LEU A 71 -16.49 3.96 38.92
N PHE A 72 -16.57 3.22 37.83
CA PHE A 72 -15.96 1.89 37.71
C PHE A 72 -15.79 1.49 36.27
N THR A 73 -14.71 0.78 35.95
CA THR A 73 -14.44 0.20 34.62
C THR A 73 -14.17 -1.30 34.80
N GLY A 74 -14.77 -2.13 33.94
CA GLY A 74 -14.54 -3.58 33.86
C GLY A 74 -14.20 -4.04 32.45
N GLY A 75 -13.38 -5.10 32.33
CA GLY A 75 -12.89 -5.64 31.06
C GLY A 75 -11.57 -5.00 30.59
N PRO A 76 -10.96 -5.49 29.47
CA PRO A 76 -11.36 -6.75 28.81
C PRO A 76 -11.18 -7.97 29.73
N ASP A 77 -11.82 -9.09 29.40
CA ASP A 77 -11.91 -10.27 30.23
C ASP A 77 -12.52 -10.01 31.63
N PRO A 78 -13.78 -9.51 31.73
CA PRO A 78 -14.37 -9.21 33.04
C PRO A 78 -14.55 -10.46 33.85
N GLY A 79 -14.13 -10.44 35.11
CA GLY A 79 -14.33 -11.56 36.03
C GLY A 79 -15.81 -11.76 36.35
N ALA A 80 -16.32 -13.00 36.27
CA ALA A 80 -17.69 -13.31 36.64
C ALA A 80 -17.96 -13.15 38.16
N GLY A 81 -19.17 -12.73 38.51
CA GLY A 81 -19.61 -12.50 39.89
C GLY A 81 -19.81 -11.02 40.23
N THR A 82 -19.72 -10.66 41.50
CA THR A 82 -19.83 -9.26 41.96
C THR A 82 -18.55 -8.52 41.57
N VAL A 83 -18.63 -7.60 40.62
CA VAL A 83 -17.50 -6.86 40.10
C VAL A 83 -17.37 -5.46 40.69
N PHE A 84 -18.48 -4.89 41.19
CA PHE A 84 -18.48 -3.58 41.84
C PHE A 84 -19.50 -3.56 43.00
N THR A 85 -19.13 -2.86 44.09
CA THR A 85 -20.01 -2.43 45.16
C THR A 85 -19.67 -1.04 45.60
N GLY A 86 -20.67 -0.15 45.69
CA GLY A 86 -20.50 1.24 46.07
C GLY A 86 -21.78 1.83 46.62
N THR A 87 -21.73 3.09 47.03
CA THR A 87 -22.90 3.85 47.49
C THR A 87 -23.12 5.02 46.57
N ALA A 88 -24.33 5.24 46.08
CA ALA A 88 -24.70 6.38 45.25
C ALA A 88 -24.53 7.69 46.04
N ASP A 89 -23.86 8.65 45.47
CA ASP A 89 -23.78 10.03 45.95
C ASP A 89 -24.09 10.99 44.80
N CYS A 90 -25.28 11.56 44.83
CA CYS A 90 -25.74 12.53 43.83
C CYS A 90 -25.55 13.99 44.28
N SER A 91 -24.88 14.20 45.43
CA SER A 91 -24.66 15.53 45.98
C SER A 91 -23.40 16.22 45.46
N VAL A 92 -22.45 15.45 44.97
CA VAL A 92 -21.17 15.97 44.46
C VAL A 92 -21.34 16.43 43.00
N VAL A 93 -21.31 17.73 42.79
CA VAL A 93 -21.27 18.35 41.46
C VAL A 93 -19.83 18.49 41.02
N PRO A 94 -19.36 17.83 39.95
CA PRO A 94 -18.00 18.01 39.45
C PRO A 94 -17.73 19.47 39.04
N LEU A 95 -16.48 19.90 39.12
CA LEU A 95 -16.07 21.19 38.65
C LEU A 95 -16.34 21.32 37.13
N PRO A 96 -16.66 22.54 36.62
CA PRO A 96 -16.83 22.77 35.21
C PRO A 96 -15.62 22.27 34.39
N GLY A 97 -15.86 21.53 33.32
CA GLY A 97 -14.82 21.00 32.43
C GLY A 97 -14.11 19.73 32.92
N THR A 98 -14.47 19.16 34.09
CA THR A 98 -13.77 17.96 34.60
C THR A 98 -14.41 16.64 34.18
N VAL A 99 -15.61 16.67 33.62
CA VAL A 99 -16.33 15.49 33.09
C VAL A 99 -17.18 15.90 31.86
N PRO A 100 -17.57 14.96 31.00
CA PRO A 100 -18.32 15.30 29.78
C PRO A 100 -19.57 16.16 30.03
N CYS A 101 -20.38 15.84 31.03
CA CYS A 101 -21.62 16.57 31.30
C CYS A 101 -21.43 17.97 31.93
N THR A 102 -20.22 18.31 32.31
CA THR A 102 -19.84 19.67 32.73
C THR A 102 -18.82 20.32 31.78
N ALA A 103 -18.70 19.77 30.58
CA ALA A 103 -17.77 20.29 29.57
C ALA A 103 -17.96 21.79 29.32
N LEU A 104 -16.85 22.49 29.16
CA LEU A 104 -16.86 23.93 28.89
C LEU A 104 -17.29 24.18 27.44
N PRO A 105 -18.05 25.24 27.17
CA PRO A 105 -18.39 25.59 25.80
C PRO A 105 -17.14 26.04 25.04
N ILE A 106 -17.06 25.62 23.78
CA ILE A 106 -16.03 26.07 22.82
C ILE A 106 -16.71 26.22 21.46
N ASP A 107 -16.12 27.01 20.57
CA ASP A 107 -16.58 27.17 19.19
C ASP A 107 -15.40 27.08 18.20
N THR A 108 -15.69 27.24 16.92
CA THR A 108 -14.71 27.18 15.83
C THR A 108 -14.16 28.55 15.42
N VAL A 109 -14.43 29.60 16.17
CA VAL A 109 -14.04 30.98 15.83
C VAL A 109 -12.76 31.37 16.55
N ASP A 110 -12.69 31.10 17.89
CA ASP A 110 -11.61 31.51 18.74
C ASP A 110 -10.92 30.32 19.43
N CYS A 111 -9.62 30.43 19.58
CA CYS A 111 -8.86 29.48 20.40
C CYS A 111 -9.02 29.84 21.89
N VAL A 112 -9.07 28.83 22.74
CA VAL A 112 -9.10 29.03 24.20
C VAL A 112 -7.75 28.64 24.82
N VAL A 113 -7.45 29.21 25.97
CA VAL A 113 -6.35 28.74 26.82
C VAL A 113 -6.93 27.68 27.76
N ALA A 114 -6.68 26.42 27.46
CA ALA A 114 -7.03 25.28 28.31
C ALA A 114 -6.01 25.14 29.44
N ASN A 115 -6.46 24.67 30.61
CA ASN A 115 -5.60 24.42 31.77
C ASN A 115 -6.12 23.24 32.57
N ASN A 116 -5.33 22.17 32.65
CA ASN A 116 -5.71 20.92 33.32
C ASN A 116 -5.09 20.73 34.74
N VAL A 117 -4.41 21.75 35.27
CA VAL A 117 -3.65 21.66 36.54
C VAL A 117 -4.49 21.17 37.73
N VAL A 118 -5.76 21.55 37.78
CA VAL A 118 -6.68 21.19 38.89
C VAL A 118 -7.71 20.12 38.50
N ALA A 119 -7.60 19.54 37.30
CA ALA A 119 -8.52 18.55 36.83
C ALA A 119 -8.25 17.18 37.50
N PRO A 120 -9.27 16.56 38.13
CA PRO A 120 -9.07 15.30 38.86
C PRO A 120 -8.99 14.05 37.96
N GLY A 121 -9.20 14.22 36.62
CA GLY A 121 -9.39 13.14 35.67
C GLY A 121 -10.82 12.61 35.64
N SER A 122 -11.40 12.54 34.44
CA SER A 122 -12.78 12.07 34.24
C SER A 122 -12.91 10.55 34.36
N GLY A 123 -11.80 9.82 34.19
CA GLY A 123 -11.76 8.36 34.12
C GLY A 123 -12.02 7.80 32.70
N PHE A 124 -12.36 8.63 31.72
CA PHE A 124 -12.44 8.23 30.32
C PHE A 124 -11.01 8.04 29.76
N ASN A 125 -10.62 6.81 29.47
CA ASN A 125 -9.33 6.52 28.89
C ASN A 125 -9.47 6.39 27.36
N PRO A 126 -8.90 7.32 26.57
CA PRO A 126 -8.99 7.26 25.11
C PRO A 126 -8.05 6.23 24.47
N GLY A 127 -7.16 5.59 25.25
CA GLY A 127 -6.22 4.57 24.78
C GLY A 127 -5.00 5.14 24.04
N CYS A 128 -4.76 6.45 24.07
CA CYS A 128 -3.60 7.07 23.45
C CYS A 128 -2.87 8.07 24.39
N ALA A 129 -1.77 8.67 23.91
CA ALA A 129 -1.01 9.73 24.59
C ALA A 129 -0.58 9.39 26.02
N ASN A 130 -0.39 8.10 26.30
CA ASN A 130 -0.08 7.58 27.64
C ASN A 130 -0.97 8.23 28.73
N TYR A 131 -2.30 8.31 28.44
CA TYR A 131 -3.28 8.98 29.30
C TYR A 131 -3.20 8.51 30.75
N ASN A 132 -3.08 9.45 31.67
CA ASN A 132 -2.98 9.20 33.12
C ASN A 132 -3.86 10.17 33.94
N GLY A 133 -5.03 10.53 33.45
CA GLY A 133 -5.94 11.48 34.08
C GLY A 133 -5.55 12.96 33.84
N GLN A 134 -6.11 13.85 34.66
CA GLN A 134 -5.94 15.32 34.55
C GLN A 134 -6.39 15.88 33.21
N ASP A 135 -7.57 15.47 32.77
CA ASP A 135 -8.21 15.91 31.55
C ASP A 135 -9.21 17.05 31.78
N ILE A 136 -9.30 17.94 30.81
CA ILE A 136 -10.31 18.98 30.74
C ILE A 136 -11.18 18.81 29.51
N TRP A 137 -12.49 18.98 29.68
CA TRP A 137 -13.51 18.73 28.67
C TRP A 137 -14.11 19.99 28.12
N TYR A 138 -14.18 20.04 26.82
CA TYR A 138 -14.92 21.06 26.06
C TYR A 138 -16.00 20.43 25.22
N ALA A 139 -17.05 21.19 24.90
CA ALA A 139 -18.14 20.70 24.05
C ALA A 139 -18.66 21.78 23.11
N MET A 140 -19.01 21.37 21.90
CA MET A 140 -19.69 22.20 20.90
C MET A 140 -20.72 21.38 20.13
N PRO A 141 -21.79 22.02 19.61
CA PRO A 141 -22.63 21.37 18.61
C PRO A 141 -21.81 21.04 17.36
N VAL A 142 -21.98 19.84 16.80
CA VAL A 142 -21.36 19.47 15.53
C VAL A 142 -21.81 20.46 14.45
N PRO A 143 -20.88 21.12 13.73
CA PRO A 143 -21.22 22.06 12.68
C PRO A 143 -21.94 21.36 11.51
N PRO A 144 -22.69 22.12 10.68
CA PRO A 144 -23.38 21.53 9.53
C PRO A 144 -22.48 20.78 8.54
N SER A 145 -21.19 21.11 8.51
CA SER A 145 -20.18 20.40 7.71
C SER A 145 -19.91 18.98 8.19
N GLY A 146 -20.09 18.71 9.49
CA GLY A 146 -19.64 17.48 10.13
C GLY A 146 -18.11 17.34 10.26
N ASN A 147 -17.33 18.34 9.85
CA ASN A 147 -15.87 18.26 9.76
C ASN A 147 -15.21 19.28 10.69
N VAL A 148 -14.54 18.82 11.73
CA VAL A 148 -13.88 19.68 12.73
C VAL A 148 -12.43 19.27 12.89
N LEU A 149 -11.53 20.23 12.72
CA LEU A 149 -10.11 20.09 13.07
C LEU A 149 -9.90 20.61 14.49
N VAL A 150 -9.24 19.82 15.33
CA VAL A 150 -8.86 20.22 16.69
C VAL A 150 -7.34 20.21 16.78
N SER A 151 -6.76 21.28 17.34
CA SER A 151 -5.31 21.40 17.52
C SER A 151 -4.96 22.03 18.85
N THR A 152 -3.79 21.68 19.37
CA THR A 152 -3.19 22.30 20.55
C THR A 152 -1.90 23.03 20.19
N ALA A 153 -1.51 23.98 21.02
CA ALA A 153 -0.27 24.73 20.81
C ALA A 153 0.29 25.23 22.16
N ASN A 154 1.58 25.63 22.13
CA ASN A 154 2.30 26.11 23.29
C ASN A 154 1.81 27.49 23.76
N THR A 155 1.59 27.64 25.07
CA THR A 155 1.35 28.92 25.72
C THR A 155 2.39 29.24 26.82
N GLY A 156 3.46 28.42 26.92
CA GLY A 156 4.48 28.52 27.97
C GLY A 156 4.21 27.65 29.20
N GLY A 157 3.17 26.81 29.18
CA GLY A 157 2.82 25.90 30.28
C GLY A 157 3.18 24.47 29.99
N LEU A 158 2.28 23.73 29.29
CA LEU A 158 2.48 22.35 28.90
C LEU A 158 3.22 22.28 27.54
N ASN A 159 4.14 21.33 27.40
CA ASN A 159 4.96 21.18 26.20
C ASN A 159 4.57 19.93 25.36
N ASP A 160 3.68 19.09 25.89
CA ASP A 160 3.30 17.82 25.33
C ASP A 160 1.84 17.54 25.70
N THR A 161 0.97 17.34 24.71
CA THR A 161 -0.47 17.24 24.90
C THR A 161 -1.06 15.99 24.29
N GLY A 162 -2.18 15.52 24.84
CA GLY A 162 -3.05 14.55 24.23
C GLY A 162 -4.44 15.13 24.03
N VAL A 163 -5.08 14.82 22.91
CA VAL A 163 -6.47 15.19 22.62
C VAL A 163 -7.25 13.99 22.15
N ALA A 164 -8.41 13.73 22.75
CA ALA A 164 -9.37 12.76 22.26
C ALA A 164 -10.68 13.45 21.87
N LEU A 165 -11.26 13.02 20.76
CA LEU A 165 -12.52 13.51 20.25
C LEU A 165 -13.60 12.45 20.48
N TRP A 166 -14.70 12.86 21.05
CA TRP A 166 -15.86 12.05 21.33
C TRP A 166 -17.10 12.69 20.71
N SER A 167 -18.02 11.91 20.17
CA SER A 167 -19.29 12.45 19.73
C SER A 167 -20.45 11.62 20.24
N GLY A 168 -21.59 12.28 20.43
CA GLY A 168 -22.81 11.61 20.88
C GLY A 168 -24.01 12.54 20.91
N PRO A 169 -25.22 11.98 21.02
CA PRO A 169 -26.43 12.79 21.20
C PRO A 169 -26.45 13.49 22.55
N ASP A 170 -25.74 12.97 23.54
CA ASP A 170 -25.62 13.51 24.88
C ASP A 170 -24.27 13.10 25.53
N CYS A 171 -24.02 13.57 26.75
CA CYS A 171 -22.78 13.33 27.49
C CYS A 171 -22.68 11.92 28.14
N PHE A 172 -23.67 11.08 27.98
CA PHE A 172 -23.69 9.70 28.48
C PHE A 172 -23.51 8.66 27.36
N SER A 173 -23.72 9.06 26.12
CA SER A 173 -23.70 8.19 24.95
C SER A 173 -22.58 8.61 24.00
N LEU A 174 -21.34 8.51 24.48
CA LEU A 174 -20.16 8.98 23.78
C LEU A 174 -19.49 7.84 23.00
N THR A 175 -19.18 8.13 21.73
CA THR A 175 -18.36 7.29 20.87
C THR A 175 -17.05 7.99 20.60
N LEU A 176 -15.92 7.31 20.79
CA LEU A 176 -14.59 7.84 20.47
C LEU A 176 -14.47 7.99 18.96
N GLN A 177 -14.13 9.19 18.50
CA GLN A 177 -13.91 9.49 17.07
C GLN A 177 -12.45 9.44 16.69
N GLY A 178 -11.56 9.57 17.66
CA GLY A 178 -10.12 9.49 17.49
C GLY A 178 -9.38 10.11 18.64
N CYS A 179 -8.07 9.88 18.67
CA CYS A 179 -7.17 10.38 19.69
C CYS A 179 -5.79 10.63 19.08
N ASP A 180 -5.11 11.69 19.53
CA ASP A 180 -3.82 12.13 19.02
C ASP A 180 -2.96 12.77 20.12
N ASP A 181 -1.63 12.65 19.98
CA ASP A 181 -0.65 13.30 20.85
C ASP A 181 0.39 14.15 20.09
N ASP A 182 0.96 13.64 19.01
CA ASP A 182 2.09 14.23 18.28
C ASP A 182 1.74 14.68 16.84
N GLY A 183 0.46 14.74 16.49
CA GLY A 183 0.01 15.09 15.13
C GLY A 183 0.13 16.58 14.78
N GLY A 184 0.50 17.44 15.72
CA GLY A 184 0.71 18.88 15.56
C GLY A 184 2.18 19.29 15.44
N GLU A 185 2.48 20.56 15.74
CA GLU A 185 3.85 21.06 15.77
C GLU A 185 4.56 20.63 17.06
N GLY A 186 5.71 19.99 16.95
CA GLY A 186 6.46 19.47 18.10
C GLY A 186 5.75 18.24 18.71
N TYR A 187 5.38 18.32 19.99
CA TYR A 187 4.64 17.30 20.73
C TYR A 187 3.21 17.77 21.05
N PHE A 188 2.61 18.59 20.16
CA PHE A 188 1.23 19.05 20.30
C PHE A 188 0.30 18.21 19.45
N SER A 189 -0.93 18.05 19.93
CA SER A 189 -1.95 17.25 19.24
C SER A 189 -2.58 18.01 18.08
N ARG A 190 -2.92 17.27 17.01
CA ARG A 190 -3.69 17.77 15.89
C ARG A 190 -4.51 16.64 15.28
N ILE A 191 -5.81 16.68 15.48
CA ILE A 191 -6.72 15.61 15.06
C ILE A 191 -7.94 16.16 14.34
N MET A 192 -8.44 15.43 13.35
CA MET A 192 -9.64 15.78 12.62
C MET A 192 -10.74 14.72 12.85
N ALA A 193 -11.94 15.19 13.15
CA ALA A 193 -13.16 14.40 13.06
C ALA A 193 -13.90 14.77 11.77
N ASN A 194 -14.26 13.75 10.99
CA ASN A 194 -14.98 13.90 9.71
C ASN A 194 -16.34 13.21 9.76
N ASP A 195 -17.26 13.74 8.94
CA ASP A 195 -18.59 13.13 8.72
C ASP A 195 -19.38 12.91 10.02
N LEU A 196 -19.13 13.75 11.04
CA LEU A 196 -19.85 13.71 12.31
C LEU A 196 -21.35 13.95 12.07
N PRO A 197 -22.24 13.19 12.74
CA PRO A 197 -23.67 13.34 12.55
C PRO A 197 -24.17 14.75 12.95
N PRO A 198 -24.86 15.49 12.07
CA PRO A 198 -25.46 16.77 12.44
C PRO A 198 -26.43 16.63 13.62
N GLY A 199 -26.40 17.59 14.53
CA GLY A 199 -27.23 17.58 15.74
C GLY A 199 -26.64 16.83 16.93
N HIS A 200 -25.54 16.11 16.75
CA HIS A 200 -24.74 15.60 17.86
C HIS A 200 -23.91 16.71 18.51
N THR A 201 -23.35 16.40 19.67
CA THR A 201 -22.34 17.23 20.33
C THR A 201 -20.97 16.58 20.14
N LEU A 202 -20.00 17.39 19.73
CA LEU A 202 -18.59 17.04 19.77
C LEU A 202 -18.05 17.41 21.15
N PHE A 203 -17.47 16.42 21.83
CA PHE A 203 -16.74 16.60 23.09
C PHE A 203 -15.25 16.43 22.84
N VAL A 204 -14.48 17.38 23.34
CA VAL A 204 -13.01 17.41 23.26
C VAL A 204 -12.44 17.17 24.64
N GLN A 205 -11.79 16.05 24.83
CA GLN A 205 -11.03 15.70 26.02
C GLN A 205 -9.58 16.09 25.78
N ALA A 206 -9.07 17.08 26.50
CA ALA A 206 -7.71 17.58 26.34
C ALA A 206 -6.92 17.38 27.63
N PHE A 207 -5.69 16.87 27.53
CA PHE A 207 -4.86 16.48 28.66
C PHE A 207 -3.36 16.59 28.32
N GLY A 208 -2.47 16.38 29.29
CA GLY A 208 -1.03 16.29 29.06
C GLY A 208 -0.58 14.85 28.90
N TYR A 209 0.36 14.60 28.01
CA TYR A 209 1.00 13.29 27.84
C TYR A 209 1.53 12.77 29.19
N GLY A 210 1.29 11.47 29.47
CA GLY A 210 1.75 10.82 30.69
C GLY A 210 1.24 11.43 32.00
N GLY A 211 0.16 12.24 31.97
CA GLY A 211 -0.38 12.96 33.12
C GLY A 211 0.27 14.34 33.37
N GLY A 212 0.89 14.93 32.33
CA GLY A 212 1.38 16.29 32.35
C GLY A 212 0.27 17.30 32.68
N ALA A 213 0.60 18.36 33.43
CA ALA A 213 -0.34 19.40 33.85
C ALA A 213 0.19 20.79 33.54
N GLY A 214 -0.66 21.65 33.00
CA GLY A 214 -0.28 23.01 32.61
C GLY A 214 -1.32 23.67 31.72
N ALA A 215 -0.99 24.88 31.30
CA ALA A 215 -1.77 25.64 30.32
C ALA A 215 -1.27 25.37 28.89
N PHE A 216 -2.20 25.26 27.95
CA PHE A 216 -1.94 25.13 26.52
C PHE A 216 -3.06 25.80 25.71
N GLN A 217 -2.81 26.10 24.45
CA GLN A 217 -3.84 26.61 23.56
C GLN A 217 -4.63 25.43 22.99
N LEU A 218 -5.94 25.54 22.90
CA LEU A 218 -6.84 24.60 22.22
C LEU A 218 -7.65 25.37 21.19
N CYS A 219 -7.59 24.94 19.94
CA CYS A 219 -8.30 25.54 18.81
C CYS A 219 -9.17 24.50 18.13
N LEU A 220 -10.37 24.92 17.71
CA LEU A 220 -11.26 24.15 16.87
C LEU A 220 -11.52 24.94 15.58
N GLU A 221 -11.56 24.23 14.45
CA GLU A 221 -11.82 24.83 13.14
C GLU A 221 -12.87 24.02 12.37
N ASP A 222 -13.93 24.70 11.87
CA ASP A 222 -14.87 24.07 10.94
C ASP A 222 -14.23 24.02 9.55
N MET A 223 -13.88 22.83 9.10
CA MET A 223 -13.24 22.60 7.79
C MET A 223 -14.20 22.76 6.61
N GLY A 224 -15.49 22.97 6.88
CA GLY A 224 -16.51 23.13 5.88
C GLY A 224 -16.79 21.83 5.11
N VAL A 225 -17.69 21.91 4.14
CA VAL A 225 -17.97 20.81 3.20
C VAL A 225 -17.03 21.00 2.00
N VAL A 226 -16.17 20.01 1.76
CA VAL A 226 -15.37 19.99 0.55
C VAL A 226 -16.22 19.45 -0.61
N GLN A 227 -16.49 20.28 -1.60
CA GLN A 227 -17.25 19.91 -2.80
C GLN A 227 -16.32 19.81 -4.00
N LEU A 228 -16.66 18.88 -4.90
CA LEU A 228 -16.05 18.73 -6.20
C LEU A 228 -17.04 19.20 -7.27
N ASP A 229 -16.70 20.27 -7.98
CA ASP A 229 -17.48 20.74 -9.14
C ASP A 229 -16.81 20.32 -10.44
N SER A 230 -15.50 20.53 -10.54
CA SER A 230 -14.70 20.19 -11.70
C SER A 230 -13.24 19.91 -11.34
N THR A 231 -12.57 19.12 -12.18
CA THR A 231 -11.16 18.77 -12.02
C THR A 231 -10.53 18.42 -13.36
N ARG A 232 -9.18 18.42 -13.44
CA ARG A 232 -8.43 17.87 -14.57
C ARG A 232 -8.19 16.38 -14.47
N LEU A 233 -8.54 15.78 -13.34
CA LEU A 233 -8.45 14.35 -13.11
C LEU A 233 -9.74 13.63 -13.54
N PRO A 234 -9.72 12.32 -13.76
CA PRO A 234 -10.91 11.52 -13.77
C PRO A 234 -11.75 11.72 -12.48
N ILE A 235 -13.06 11.75 -12.62
CA ILE A 235 -14.01 11.75 -11.50
C ILE A 235 -14.61 10.36 -11.38
N VAL A 236 -14.54 9.78 -10.19
CA VAL A 236 -15.18 8.50 -9.84
C VAL A 236 -16.29 8.76 -8.84
N LEU A 237 -17.53 8.50 -9.25
CA LEU A 237 -18.71 8.59 -8.40
C LEU A 237 -19.12 7.18 -7.98
N LEU A 238 -19.22 6.94 -6.69
CA LEU A 238 -19.63 5.68 -6.08
C LEU A 238 -20.97 5.88 -5.36
N HIS A 239 -21.92 5.01 -5.61
CA HIS A 239 -23.25 5.07 -5.02
C HIS A 239 -23.58 3.73 -4.35
N THR A 240 -23.42 3.66 -3.03
CA THR A 240 -23.74 2.49 -2.21
C THR A 240 -25.16 2.53 -1.66
N GLN A 241 -25.86 3.66 -1.83
CA GLN A 241 -27.16 3.93 -1.23
C GLN A 241 -27.12 3.90 0.32
N GLY A 242 -25.99 4.33 0.89
CA GLY A 242 -25.77 4.34 2.32
C GLY A 242 -25.46 2.97 2.92
N GLN A 243 -25.23 1.94 2.09
CA GLN A 243 -24.76 0.65 2.59
C GLN A 243 -23.28 0.76 3.02
N GLU A 244 -22.96 0.19 4.15
CA GLU A 244 -21.58 0.05 4.62
C GLU A 244 -20.79 -0.85 3.71
N ILE A 245 -19.55 -0.45 3.38
CA ILE A 245 -18.66 -1.22 2.52
C ILE A 245 -17.88 -2.18 3.39
N PRO A 246 -18.06 -3.52 3.24
CA PRO A 246 -17.45 -4.49 4.12
C PRO A 246 -15.97 -4.72 3.80
N TYR A 247 -15.22 -5.19 4.81
CA TYR A 247 -13.84 -5.69 4.63
C TYR A 247 -13.84 -7.07 3.97
N GLU A 248 -14.72 -7.95 4.38
CA GLU A 248 -14.88 -9.28 3.76
C GLU A 248 -16.02 -9.27 2.74
N GLY A 249 -15.71 -9.72 1.54
CA GLY A 249 -16.65 -9.74 0.43
C GLY A 249 -16.85 -8.39 -0.25
N LYS A 250 -17.94 -8.25 -0.99
CA LYS A 250 -18.29 -7.03 -1.73
C LYS A 250 -19.80 -6.82 -1.73
N ILE A 251 -20.25 -5.60 -1.48
CA ILE A 251 -21.63 -5.19 -1.74
C ILE A 251 -21.81 -4.80 -3.21
N THR A 252 -23.04 -4.80 -3.68
CA THR A 252 -23.40 -4.25 -5.00
C THR A 252 -23.62 -2.75 -4.88
N ALA A 253 -22.95 -1.99 -5.72
CA ALA A 253 -23.05 -0.54 -5.82
C ALA A 253 -23.12 -0.10 -7.29
N GLN A 254 -23.22 1.21 -7.52
CA GLN A 254 -23.10 1.81 -8.86
C GLN A 254 -21.84 2.66 -8.91
N MET A 255 -21.14 2.62 -10.05
CA MET A 255 -20.00 3.49 -10.31
C MET A 255 -20.19 4.24 -11.61
N GLU A 256 -19.84 5.51 -11.59
CA GLU A 256 -19.69 6.33 -12.79
C GLU A 256 -18.25 6.86 -12.85
N VAL A 257 -17.65 6.80 -14.03
CA VAL A 257 -16.34 7.38 -14.28
C VAL A 257 -16.44 8.36 -15.43
N LYS A 258 -15.99 9.59 -15.19
CA LYS A 258 -16.03 10.70 -16.12
C LYS A 258 -14.63 11.21 -16.37
N TYR A 259 -14.25 11.43 -17.62
CA TYR A 259 -12.94 12.00 -17.95
C TYR A 259 -12.92 12.58 -19.36
N ASN A 260 -12.69 13.88 -19.49
CA ASN A 260 -12.65 14.59 -20.76
C ASN A 260 -11.27 14.63 -21.44
N GLY A 261 -10.32 13.86 -20.89
CA GLY A 261 -8.97 13.73 -21.45
C GLY A 261 -7.94 14.68 -20.81
N PRO A 262 -6.65 14.45 -21.12
CA PRO A 262 -5.55 15.22 -20.52
C PRO A 262 -5.67 16.72 -20.80
N GLY A 263 -5.48 17.55 -19.76
CA GLY A 263 -5.52 19.01 -19.85
C GLY A 263 -6.90 19.64 -19.92
N THR A 264 -7.97 18.83 -20.01
CA THR A 264 -9.36 19.30 -20.09
C THR A 264 -10.03 19.14 -18.72
N PHE A 265 -10.86 20.10 -18.33
CA PHE A 265 -11.69 19.97 -17.14
C PHE A 265 -12.82 18.96 -17.35
N THR A 266 -12.99 18.09 -16.36
CA THR A 266 -14.15 17.21 -16.21
C THR A 266 -15.03 17.78 -15.12
N GLN A 267 -16.33 17.93 -15.38
CA GLN A 267 -17.31 18.40 -14.40
C GLN A 267 -18.07 17.22 -13.81
N VAL A 268 -18.50 17.34 -12.56
CA VAL A 268 -19.36 16.31 -11.91
C VAL A 268 -20.66 16.13 -12.68
N THR A 269 -21.16 17.19 -13.33
CA THR A 269 -22.40 17.17 -14.13
C THR A 269 -22.22 16.63 -15.55
N ASP A 270 -20.97 16.38 -16.00
CA ASP A 270 -20.72 15.81 -17.33
C ASP A 270 -21.30 14.38 -17.44
N PRO A 271 -21.66 13.94 -18.63
CA PRO A 271 -22.07 12.55 -18.83
C PRO A 271 -20.92 11.58 -18.52
N SER A 272 -21.26 10.41 -17.99
CA SER A 272 -20.29 9.34 -17.70
C SER A 272 -19.80 8.72 -19.02
N ASN A 273 -18.58 9.01 -19.40
CA ASN A 273 -17.99 8.67 -20.70
C ASN A 273 -16.89 7.59 -20.64
N ALA A 274 -16.41 7.24 -19.42
CA ALA A 274 -15.41 6.19 -19.24
C ALA A 274 -16.01 4.91 -18.64
N TYR A 275 -16.99 5.01 -17.74
CA TYR A 275 -17.76 3.87 -17.21
C TYR A 275 -19.07 4.39 -16.59
N SER A 276 -20.13 3.57 -16.70
CA SER A 276 -21.37 3.76 -15.93
C SER A 276 -22.07 2.40 -15.80
N GLY A 277 -22.15 1.86 -14.59
CA GLY A 277 -22.78 0.56 -14.37
C GLY A 277 -22.60 0.00 -12.97
N PRO A 278 -23.16 -1.20 -12.73
CA PRO A 278 -23.05 -1.87 -11.45
C PRO A 278 -21.62 -2.35 -11.19
N ILE A 279 -21.24 -2.33 -9.91
CA ILE A 279 -19.97 -2.83 -9.40
C ILE A 279 -20.17 -3.68 -8.15
N GLY A 280 -19.21 -4.56 -7.87
CA GLY A 280 -18.95 -5.05 -6.53
C GLY A 280 -17.90 -4.17 -5.87
N ILE A 281 -18.12 -3.69 -4.64
CA ILE A 281 -17.17 -2.87 -3.90
C ILE A 281 -16.96 -3.43 -2.50
N GLY A 282 -15.70 -3.49 -2.05
CA GLY A 282 -15.30 -3.91 -0.71
C GLY A 282 -14.08 -3.12 -0.23
N LEU A 283 -13.87 -3.03 1.06
CA LEU A 283 -12.63 -2.49 1.64
C LEU A 283 -11.44 -3.39 1.27
N ARG A 284 -10.25 -2.82 1.28
CA ARG A 284 -9.01 -3.57 1.07
C ARG A 284 -7.85 -3.01 1.89
N GLY A 285 -6.76 -3.80 1.96
CA GLY A 285 -5.54 -3.45 2.69
C GLY A 285 -5.62 -3.85 4.17
N ALA A 286 -4.51 -4.32 4.72
CA ALA A 286 -4.45 -4.73 6.12
C ALA A 286 -4.47 -3.51 7.05
N THR A 287 -3.48 -2.63 6.94
CA THR A 287 -3.38 -1.40 7.76
C THR A 287 -4.24 -0.28 7.18
N SER A 288 -4.21 -0.11 5.86
CA SER A 288 -4.85 1.04 5.19
C SER A 288 -6.38 1.01 5.18
N SER A 289 -7.01 -0.17 5.39
CA SER A 289 -8.47 -0.26 5.56
C SER A 289 -9.00 0.51 6.77
N GLY A 290 -8.16 0.69 7.80
CA GLY A 290 -8.46 1.48 8.98
C GLY A 290 -8.17 2.99 8.85
N TYR A 291 -7.67 3.46 7.71
CA TYR A 291 -7.44 4.89 7.52
C TYR A 291 -8.76 5.64 7.25
N PRO A 292 -8.87 6.91 7.67
CA PRO A 292 -10.05 7.74 7.34
C PRO A 292 -10.35 7.83 5.85
N GLN A 293 -9.31 7.80 5.00
CA GLN A 293 -9.43 7.63 3.57
C GLN A 293 -9.17 6.15 3.23
N ALA A 294 -10.21 5.32 3.32
CA ALA A 294 -10.09 3.89 3.08
C ALA A 294 -9.89 3.55 1.58
N PRO A 295 -9.04 2.57 1.24
CA PRO A 295 -8.91 2.05 -0.12
C PRO A 295 -9.97 0.98 -0.42
N TYR A 296 -10.32 0.82 -1.72
CA TYR A 296 -11.37 -0.09 -2.17
C TYR A 296 -10.90 -1.07 -3.23
N SER A 297 -11.45 -2.30 -3.18
CA SER A 297 -11.46 -3.25 -4.30
C SER A 297 -12.74 -3.05 -5.09
N ILE A 298 -12.65 -2.98 -6.41
CA ILE A 298 -13.77 -2.77 -7.31
C ILE A 298 -13.82 -3.90 -8.34
N GLU A 299 -15.01 -4.36 -8.64
CA GLU A 299 -15.27 -5.35 -9.67
C GLU A 299 -16.43 -4.86 -10.56
N THR A 300 -16.12 -4.57 -11.81
CA THR A 300 -17.15 -4.16 -12.77
C THR A 300 -18.03 -5.33 -13.17
N ARG A 301 -19.36 -5.14 -13.18
CA ARG A 301 -20.36 -6.20 -13.31
C ARG A 301 -21.40 -5.90 -14.36
N ASN A 302 -21.99 -6.95 -14.89
CA ASN A 302 -23.25 -6.90 -15.64
C ASN A 302 -24.45 -6.68 -14.68
N ALA A 303 -25.61 -6.37 -15.25
CA ALA A 303 -26.84 -6.20 -14.46
C ALA A 303 -27.30 -7.47 -13.71
N ASP A 304 -26.86 -8.65 -14.16
CA ASP A 304 -27.11 -9.93 -13.50
C ASP A 304 -26.08 -10.29 -12.40
N GLY A 305 -25.12 -9.40 -12.16
CA GLY A 305 -24.06 -9.57 -11.16
C GLY A 305 -22.83 -10.34 -11.66
N SER A 306 -22.82 -10.85 -12.89
CA SER A 306 -21.65 -11.49 -13.48
C SER A 306 -20.56 -10.46 -13.83
N ASN A 307 -19.30 -10.91 -13.88
CA ASN A 307 -18.14 -10.05 -14.18
C ASN A 307 -18.25 -9.43 -15.58
N LEU A 308 -17.89 -8.17 -15.69
CA LEU A 308 -17.87 -7.40 -16.92
C LEU A 308 -16.46 -6.82 -17.15
N ASN A 309 -15.73 -7.37 -18.11
CA ASN A 309 -14.46 -6.78 -18.52
C ASN A 309 -14.72 -5.50 -19.33
N VAL A 310 -14.10 -4.41 -18.92
CA VAL A 310 -14.18 -3.11 -19.59
C VAL A 310 -12.79 -2.46 -19.65
N PRO A 311 -12.48 -1.72 -20.74
CA PRO A 311 -11.33 -0.84 -20.72
C PRO A 311 -11.64 0.37 -19.83
N LEU A 312 -10.76 0.69 -18.89
CA LEU A 312 -10.99 1.80 -17.98
C LEU A 312 -9.86 2.82 -18.07
N LEU A 313 -10.18 4.06 -18.46
CA LEU A 313 -9.20 5.16 -18.51
C LEU A 313 -7.95 4.81 -19.36
N GLY A 314 -8.11 4.09 -20.46
CA GLY A 314 -7.02 3.66 -21.35
C GLY A 314 -6.22 2.44 -20.85
N MET A 315 -6.59 1.86 -19.73
CA MET A 315 -6.07 0.56 -19.28
C MET A 315 -6.81 -0.58 -20.00
N PRO A 316 -6.14 -1.73 -20.24
CA PRO A 316 -6.76 -2.90 -20.90
C PRO A 316 -8.01 -3.38 -20.18
N ASP A 317 -8.90 -4.03 -20.94
CA ASP A 317 -10.17 -4.58 -20.41
C ASP A 317 -9.93 -5.62 -19.36
N GLU A 318 -10.60 -5.42 -18.24
CA GLU A 318 -10.63 -6.31 -17.10
C GLU A 318 -11.82 -5.93 -16.19
N ASN A 319 -12.17 -6.79 -15.26
CA ASN A 319 -13.22 -6.51 -14.29
C ASN A 319 -12.71 -6.09 -12.91
N ASP A 320 -11.49 -6.51 -12.52
CA ASP A 320 -10.91 -6.22 -11.21
C ASP A 320 -10.04 -4.95 -11.22
N TRP A 321 -10.44 -3.99 -10.42
CA TRP A 321 -9.80 -2.70 -10.25
C TRP A 321 -9.54 -2.38 -8.78
N VAL A 322 -8.68 -1.42 -8.52
CA VAL A 322 -8.42 -0.91 -7.17
C VAL A 322 -8.54 0.61 -7.14
N LEU A 323 -9.04 1.12 -6.01
CA LEU A 323 -8.88 2.52 -5.61
C LEU A 323 -7.95 2.55 -4.41
N LEU A 324 -6.69 2.94 -4.63
CA LEU A 324 -5.70 3.08 -3.56
C LEU A 324 -5.83 4.46 -2.94
N SER A 325 -5.89 4.52 -1.62
CA SER A 325 -5.91 5.77 -0.89
C SER A 325 -4.51 6.39 -0.81
N ASN A 326 -4.46 7.72 -0.71
CA ASN A 326 -3.22 8.46 -0.52
C ASN A 326 -3.09 9.04 0.90
N TYR A 327 -3.85 8.52 1.88
CA TYR A 327 -3.83 9.04 3.25
C TYR A 327 -2.43 8.94 3.89
N ASN A 328 -1.70 7.87 3.60
CA ASN A 328 -0.33 7.68 4.04
C ASN A 328 0.70 8.34 3.12
N ASP A 329 0.32 8.75 1.91
CA ASP A 329 1.22 9.36 0.91
C ASP A 329 0.87 10.83 0.67
N ARG A 330 1.45 11.74 1.43
CA ARG A 330 1.25 13.19 1.28
C ARG A 330 1.74 13.74 -0.06
N SER A 331 2.67 13.05 -0.71
CA SER A 331 3.13 13.43 -2.05
C SER A 331 2.14 13.07 -3.16
N LEU A 332 1.19 12.17 -2.91
CA LEU A 332 0.21 11.61 -3.85
C LEU A 332 0.85 10.85 -5.03
N VAL A 333 2.14 10.53 -5.00
CA VAL A 333 2.89 10.02 -6.15
C VAL A 333 3.60 8.69 -5.93
N ARG A 334 3.84 8.25 -4.68
CA ARG A 334 4.75 7.14 -4.37
C ARG A 334 4.40 5.84 -5.09
N ASN A 335 3.16 5.38 -5.00
CA ASN A 335 2.69 4.18 -5.71
C ASN A 335 2.79 4.31 -7.23
N ALA A 336 2.39 5.46 -7.76
CA ALA A 336 2.42 5.74 -9.20
C ALA A 336 3.87 5.88 -9.72
N LEU A 337 4.77 6.50 -8.95
CA LEU A 337 6.20 6.63 -9.28
C LEU A 337 6.88 5.26 -9.35
N ALA A 338 6.71 4.41 -8.35
CA ALA A 338 7.30 3.07 -8.36
C ALA A 338 6.83 2.24 -9.55
N SER A 339 5.53 2.29 -9.85
CA SER A 339 4.94 1.62 -11.01
C SER A 339 5.48 2.20 -12.33
N HIS A 340 5.61 3.53 -12.43
CA HIS A 340 6.20 4.21 -13.59
C HIS A 340 7.64 3.76 -13.82
N LEU A 341 8.49 3.79 -12.79
CA LEU A 341 9.90 3.38 -12.86
C LEU A 341 10.02 1.92 -13.31
N SER A 342 9.28 1.00 -12.68
CA SER A 342 9.31 -0.42 -13.04
C SER A 342 8.94 -0.65 -14.51
N ARG A 343 7.88 0.02 -15.00
CA ARG A 343 7.45 -0.08 -16.40
C ARG A 343 8.45 0.54 -17.37
N ALA A 344 9.04 1.68 -17.01
CA ALA A 344 10.08 2.33 -17.81
C ALA A 344 11.38 1.51 -17.89
N MET A 345 11.62 0.65 -16.89
CA MET A 345 12.70 -0.34 -16.88
C MET A 345 12.32 -1.65 -17.61
N GLY A 346 11.18 -1.70 -18.29
CA GLY A 346 10.75 -2.81 -19.13
C GLY A 346 10.02 -3.96 -18.43
N GLN A 347 9.62 -3.80 -17.16
CA GLN A 347 8.80 -4.78 -16.44
C GLN A 347 7.34 -4.37 -16.39
N TYR A 348 6.44 -5.36 -16.39
CA TYR A 348 5.06 -5.07 -16.06
C TYR A 348 4.95 -4.58 -14.61
N ALA A 349 4.24 -3.50 -14.41
CA ALA A 349 3.73 -3.05 -13.14
C ALA A 349 2.32 -2.45 -13.36
N PRO A 350 1.42 -2.51 -12.36
CA PRO A 350 0.06 -2.04 -12.49
C PRO A 350 -0.01 -0.59 -13.00
N ARG A 351 -0.83 -0.35 -14.03
CA ARG A 351 -1.12 1.00 -14.51
C ARG A 351 -2.06 1.65 -13.52
N MET A 352 -1.79 2.90 -13.21
CA MET A 352 -2.56 3.67 -12.24
C MET A 352 -2.77 5.08 -12.76
N GLN A 353 -3.93 5.68 -12.44
CA GLN A 353 -4.23 7.08 -12.71
C GLN A 353 -4.77 7.73 -11.44
N LEU A 354 -4.34 8.96 -11.18
CA LEU A 354 -4.93 9.79 -10.14
C LEU A 354 -6.36 10.15 -10.53
N CYS A 355 -7.28 10.09 -9.57
CA CYS A 355 -8.67 10.45 -9.75
C CYS A 355 -9.22 11.10 -8.48
N GLU A 356 -10.30 11.86 -8.60
CA GLU A 356 -11.03 12.35 -7.44
C GLU A 356 -12.30 11.51 -7.24
N VAL A 357 -12.53 11.11 -5.98
CA VAL A 357 -13.60 10.17 -5.62
C VAL A 357 -14.68 10.89 -4.81
N VAL A 358 -15.92 10.63 -5.17
CA VAL A 358 -17.12 11.01 -4.42
C VAL A 358 -17.91 9.75 -4.09
N LEU A 359 -18.18 9.51 -2.82
CA LEU A 359 -18.97 8.37 -2.33
C LEU A 359 -20.24 8.89 -1.69
N ASP A 360 -21.41 8.47 -2.22
CA ASP A 360 -22.73 8.86 -1.74
C ASP A 360 -22.85 10.38 -1.53
N SER A 361 -22.38 11.16 -2.51
CA SER A 361 -22.33 12.62 -2.53
C SER A 361 -21.28 13.27 -1.61
N ALA A 362 -20.53 12.51 -0.82
CA ALA A 362 -19.44 13.03 -0.01
C ALA A 362 -18.11 12.93 -0.77
N TYR A 363 -17.35 14.03 -0.82
CA TYR A 363 -16.01 14.04 -1.40
C TYR A 363 -15.05 13.21 -0.54
N ARG A 364 -14.30 12.31 -1.17
CA ARG A 364 -13.35 11.40 -0.49
C ARG A 364 -11.88 11.69 -0.79
N GLY A 365 -11.58 12.67 -1.65
CA GLY A 365 -10.21 13.07 -1.95
C GLY A 365 -9.65 12.45 -3.21
N VAL A 366 -8.34 12.61 -3.36
CA VAL A 366 -7.55 12.07 -4.47
C VAL A 366 -7.16 10.61 -4.18
N TYR A 367 -7.46 9.73 -5.12
CA TYR A 367 -7.11 8.30 -5.11
C TYR A 367 -6.27 7.95 -6.34
N LEU A 368 -5.69 6.75 -6.33
CA LEU A 368 -5.17 6.09 -7.51
C LEU A 368 -6.15 4.99 -7.94
N ILE A 369 -6.81 5.17 -9.07
CA ILE A 369 -7.54 4.09 -9.73
C ILE A 369 -6.57 3.28 -10.59
N GLY A 370 -6.56 1.96 -10.45
CA GLY A 370 -5.57 1.14 -11.14
C GLY A 370 -5.90 -0.33 -11.24
N GLU A 371 -4.98 -1.04 -11.88
CA GLU A 371 -5.06 -2.48 -12.09
C GLU A 371 -4.80 -3.24 -10.78
N LYS A 372 -5.63 -4.24 -10.46
CA LYS A 372 -5.27 -5.29 -9.49
C LYS A 372 -4.21 -6.20 -10.14
N ILE A 373 -3.21 -6.64 -9.40
CA ILE A 373 -2.29 -7.69 -9.86
C ILE A 373 -3.09 -8.97 -10.07
N LYS A 374 -3.00 -9.53 -11.28
CA LYS A 374 -3.81 -10.67 -11.69
C LYS A 374 -3.18 -11.32 -12.94
N ARG A 375 -3.40 -12.62 -13.12
CA ARG A 375 -3.09 -13.29 -14.37
C ARG A 375 -4.03 -12.79 -15.48
N ASP A 376 -3.48 -12.11 -16.43
CA ASP A 376 -4.16 -11.64 -17.64
C ASP A 376 -3.15 -11.28 -18.73
N GLY A 377 -3.54 -11.35 -20.02
CA GLY A 377 -2.68 -10.98 -21.14
C GLY A 377 -2.25 -9.51 -21.16
N GLY A 378 -3.03 -8.62 -20.55
CA GLY A 378 -2.72 -7.20 -20.37
C GLY A 378 -2.02 -6.88 -19.05
N ARG A 379 -1.90 -7.82 -18.12
CA ARG A 379 -1.32 -7.67 -16.78
C ARG A 379 -0.15 -8.62 -16.57
N VAL A 380 -0.23 -9.60 -15.67
CA VAL A 380 0.78 -10.66 -15.56
C VAL A 380 0.49 -11.69 -16.64
N ALA A 381 1.21 -11.55 -17.78
CA ALA A 381 0.99 -12.33 -18.98
C ALA A 381 1.68 -13.70 -18.89
N ILE A 382 1.06 -14.62 -18.16
CA ILE A 382 1.45 -16.03 -18.03
C ILE A 382 0.30 -16.94 -18.47
N ALA A 383 0.59 -18.20 -18.76
CA ALA A 383 -0.39 -19.19 -19.15
C ALA A 383 -1.53 -19.30 -18.12
N ARG A 384 -2.72 -19.63 -18.60
CA ARG A 384 -3.80 -20.05 -17.73
C ARG A 384 -3.46 -21.43 -17.14
N LEU A 385 -3.87 -21.67 -15.90
CA LEU A 385 -3.72 -22.94 -15.22
C LEU A 385 -5.08 -23.36 -14.65
N ASP A 386 -5.71 -24.33 -15.28
CA ASP A 386 -7.02 -24.84 -14.89
C ASP A 386 -6.90 -26.04 -13.94
N THR A 387 -7.99 -26.38 -13.24
CA THR A 387 -8.02 -27.47 -12.24
C THR A 387 -7.76 -28.86 -12.81
N ASN A 388 -7.89 -29.06 -14.12
CA ASN A 388 -7.59 -30.31 -14.84
C ASN A 388 -6.14 -30.39 -15.35
N GLU A 389 -5.34 -29.34 -15.24
CA GLU A 389 -3.97 -29.25 -15.72
C GLU A 389 -2.99 -29.67 -14.59
N ASN A 390 -2.85 -31.00 -14.39
CA ASN A 390 -2.15 -31.57 -13.22
C ASN A 390 -0.92 -32.42 -13.60
N ALA A 391 -0.47 -32.40 -14.85
CA ALA A 391 0.65 -33.20 -15.29
C ALA A 391 1.32 -32.62 -16.54
N GLY A 392 2.54 -33.14 -16.86
CA GLY A 392 3.28 -32.72 -18.05
C GLY A 392 3.74 -31.27 -18.00
N ASP A 393 3.72 -30.56 -19.13
CA ASP A 393 4.06 -29.15 -19.20
C ASP A 393 2.96 -28.26 -18.57
N ASP A 394 1.72 -28.70 -18.62
CA ASP A 394 0.59 -27.90 -18.14
C ASP A 394 0.69 -27.56 -16.65
N VAL A 395 1.08 -28.53 -15.79
CA VAL A 395 1.25 -28.27 -14.36
C VAL A 395 2.42 -27.35 -14.04
N THR A 396 3.31 -27.07 -15.01
CA THR A 396 4.56 -26.32 -14.76
C THR A 396 4.37 -24.79 -14.70
N GLY A 397 3.21 -24.27 -15.06
CA GLY A 397 2.94 -22.82 -15.01
C GLY A 397 1.46 -22.54 -15.38
N GLY A 398 1.01 -21.41 -15.26
CA GLY A 398 1.19 -20.08 -14.76
C GLY A 398 0.85 -19.96 -13.28
N TYR A 399 1.81 -19.57 -12.54
CA TYR A 399 1.65 -19.30 -11.11
C TYR A 399 1.98 -17.86 -10.80
N ILE A 400 1.23 -17.25 -9.89
CA ILE A 400 1.61 -16.02 -9.18
C ILE A 400 1.69 -16.39 -7.70
N LEU A 401 2.84 -16.11 -7.09
CA LEU A 401 3.08 -16.27 -5.67
C LEU A 401 3.23 -14.89 -5.02
N GLN A 402 2.88 -14.79 -3.75
CA GLN A 402 3.06 -13.57 -2.98
C GLN A 402 3.76 -13.88 -1.65
N GLN A 403 4.63 -12.97 -1.18
CA GLN A 403 4.99 -12.89 0.23
C GLN A 403 4.14 -11.81 0.87
N ASN A 404 3.43 -12.18 1.93
CA ASN A 404 2.57 -11.28 2.70
C ASN A 404 2.23 -11.95 4.05
N LEU A 405 1.33 -11.36 4.84
CA LEU A 405 0.71 -12.04 5.97
C LEU A 405 0.04 -13.32 5.49
N TRP A 406 0.27 -14.43 6.16
CA TRP A 406 -0.06 -15.76 5.67
C TRP A 406 -0.94 -16.55 6.63
N SER A 407 -1.60 -17.56 6.10
CA SER A 407 -2.27 -18.61 6.85
C SER A 407 -1.91 -19.99 6.27
N PRO A 408 -2.05 -21.08 7.04
CA PRO A 408 -1.79 -22.43 6.53
C PRO A 408 -2.64 -22.84 5.33
N GLN A 409 -3.81 -22.23 5.14
CA GLN A 409 -4.75 -22.55 4.07
C GLN A 409 -4.37 -21.89 2.74
N ASN A 410 -3.73 -20.72 2.79
CA ASN A 410 -3.43 -19.93 1.59
C ASN A 410 -1.95 -19.93 1.17
N SER A 411 -1.08 -20.69 1.86
CA SER A 411 0.36 -20.64 1.65
C SER A 411 1.04 -21.99 1.78
N PHE A 412 2.31 -22.03 1.39
CA PHE A 412 3.26 -23.08 1.77
C PHE A 412 4.51 -22.44 2.37
N GLN A 413 5.14 -23.14 3.31
CA GLN A 413 6.37 -22.73 3.95
C GLN A 413 7.57 -23.15 3.11
N SER A 414 8.59 -22.29 2.98
CA SER A 414 9.90 -22.64 2.45
C SER A 414 10.62 -23.62 3.39
N ASN A 415 11.38 -24.54 2.83
CA ASN A 415 12.28 -25.41 3.60
C ASN A 415 13.57 -24.69 4.03
N TYR A 416 13.78 -23.45 3.59
CA TYR A 416 14.97 -22.64 3.85
C TYR A 416 14.63 -21.41 4.66
N SER A 417 15.36 -21.19 5.75
CA SER A 417 15.37 -19.88 6.41
C SER A 417 16.32 -18.92 5.66
N PRO A 418 16.11 -17.59 5.79
CA PRO A 418 17.05 -16.61 5.26
C PRO A 418 18.48 -16.87 5.80
N ILE A 419 19.50 -16.72 4.94
CA ILE A 419 20.88 -17.16 5.24
C ILE A 419 21.45 -16.52 6.51
N ASP A 420 21.14 -15.26 6.80
CA ASP A 420 21.64 -14.53 7.97
C ASP A 420 20.70 -14.64 9.19
N HIS A 421 19.52 -15.26 9.03
CA HIS A 421 18.48 -15.36 10.07
C HIS A 421 17.93 -16.79 10.16
N PRO A 422 18.74 -17.77 10.61
CA PRO A 422 18.29 -19.14 10.74
C PRO A 422 17.14 -19.22 11.78
N GLY A 423 16.05 -19.86 11.40
CA GLY A 423 14.86 -20.01 12.24
C GLY A 423 13.74 -19.01 11.91
N PHE A 424 13.92 -18.11 10.92
CA PHE A 424 12.80 -17.34 10.39
C PHE A 424 12.03 -18.19 9.38
N ASP A 425 10.73 -18.27 9.55
CA ASP A 425 9.83 -19.01 8.66
C ASP A 425 9.37 -18.12 7.51
N VAL A 426 9.63 -18.55 6.30
CA VAL A 426 9.22 -17.83 5.09
C VAL A 426 8.08 -18.56 4.42
N HIS A 427 7.03 -17.85 4.08
CA HIS A 427 5.84 -18.40 3.42
C HIS A 427 5.60 -17.75 2.07
N PHE A 428 5.11 -18.56 1.12
CA PHE A 428 4.65 -18.13 -0.19
C PHE A 428 3.15 -18.39 -0.31
N LEU A 429 2.39 -17.33 -0.52
CA LEU A 429 0.94 -17.38 -0.71
C LEU A 429 0.63 -17.72 -2.16
N TYR A 430 -0.47 -18.43 -2.37
CA TYR A 430 -1.04 -18.68 -3.69
C TYR A 430 -1.90 -17.50 -4.11
N GLU A 431 -1.42 -16.65 -5.02
CA GLU A 431 -2.22 -15.55 -5.59
C GLU A 431 -2.93 -16.00 -6.88
N TYR A 432 -2.27 -16.86 -7.67
CA TYR A 432 -2.88 -17.50 -8.83
C TYR A 432 -2.22 -18.86 -9.09
N PRO A 433 -2.99 -19.93 -9.28
CA PRO A 433 -4.43 -20.02 -9.02
C PRO A 433 -4.77 -19.69 -7.57
N GLU A 434 -5.98 -19.17 -7.32
CA GLU A 434 -6.44 -18.81 -5.97
C GLU A 434 -6.45 -20.03 -5.01
N PRO A 435 -6.28 -19.85 -3.69
CA PRO A 435 -6.17 -20.94 -2.71
C PRO A 435 -7.30 -21.95 -2.74
N GLU A 436 -8.53 -21.50 -3.08
CA GLU A 436 -9.75 -22.31 -3.18
C GLU A 436 -9.83 -23.11 -4.48
N VAL A 437 -9.01 -22.76 -5.48
CA VAL A 437 -9.07 -23.34 -6.84
C VAL A 437 -7.86 -24.21 -7.12
N ILE A 438 -6.68 -23.84 -6.61
CA ILE A 438 -5.42 -24.56 -6.87
C ILE A 438 -5.48 -26.01 -6.36
N THR A 439 -5.14 -26.98 -7.22
CA THR A 439 -5.18 -28.40 -6.88
C THR A 439 -3.95 -28.85 -6.07
N ASP A 440 -4.05 -29.99 -5.38
CA ASP A 440 -2.91 -30.56 -4.64
C ASP A 440 -1.70 -30.88 -5.53
N ALA A 441 -1.92 -31.28 -6.78
CA ALA A 441 -0.85 -31.53 -7.74
C ALA A 441 -0.13 -30.24 -8.11
N GLN A 442 -0.87 -29.15 -8.31
CA GLN A 442 -0.33 -27.83 -8.60
C GLN A 442 0.40 -27.24 -7.39
N LYS A 443 -0.17 -27.35 -6.17
CA LYS A 443 0.50 -26.97 -4.91
C LYS A 443 1.82 -27.71 -4.73
N THR A 444 1.81 -29.03 -4.94
CA THR A 444 3.00 -29.88 -4.85
C THR A 444 4.06 -29.45 -5.85
N TYR A 445 3.67 -29.19 -7.10
CA TYR A 445 4.60 -28.78 -8.15
C TYR A 445 5.28 -27.45 -7.81
N ILE A 446 4.50 -26.41 -7.48
CA ILE A 446 5.08 -25.08 -7.28
C ILE A 446 5.93 -25.00 -6.01
N ALA A 447 5.54 -25.70 -4.93
CA ALA A 447 6.35 -25.82 -3.73
C ALA A 447 7.68 -26.55 -4.02
N ALA A 448 7.65 -27.66 -4.78
CA ALA A 448 8.84 -28.40 -5.19
C ALA A 448 9.73 -27.57 -6.13
N PHE A 449 9.17 -26.73 -6.99
CA PHE A 449 9.94 -25.82 -7.84
C PHE A 449 10.69 -24.78 -7.01
N VAL A 450 10.04 -24.16 -6.03
CA VAL A 450 10.68 -23.18 -5.12
C VAL A 450 11.75 -23.87 -4.29
N ASP A 451 11.51 -25.05 -3.74
CA ASP A 451 12.51 -25.85 -3.01
C ASP A 451 13.74 -26.18 -3.87
N THR A 452 13.51 -26.55 -5.15
CA THR A 452 14.60 -26.83 -6.11
C THR A 452 15.43 -25.57 -6.39
N LEU A 453 14.77 -24.44 -6.59
CA LEU A 453 15.40 -23.14 -6.77
C LEU A 453 16.27 -22.78 -5.55
N GLU A 454 15.71 -22.91 -4.34
CA GLU A 454 16.43 -22.60 -3.10
C GLU A 454 17.58 -23.58 -2.85
N THR A 455 17.39 -24.86 -3.16
CA THR A 455 18.49 -25.87 -3.14
C THR A 455 19.62 -25.45 -4.07
N ALA A 456 19.32 -25.03 -5.28
CA ALA A 456 20.34 -24.53 -6.23
C ALA A 456 20.99 -23.24 -5.72
N LEU A 457 20.22 -22.28 -5.20
CA LEU A 457 20.69 -21.00 -4.70
C LEU A 457 21.61 -21.14 -3.47
N TYR A 458 21.28 -22.04 -2.55
CA TYR A 458 22.06 -22.25 -1.32
C TYR A 458 23.16 -23.32 -1.45
N SER A 459 23.28 -23.96 -2.62
CA SER A 459 24.37 -24.91 -2.90
C SER A 459 25.76 -24.25 -2.93
N THR A 460 26.80 -25.06 -2.86
CA THR A 460 28.20 -24.59 -3.06
C THR A 460 28.50 -24.21 -4.50
N THR A 461 27.69 -24.69 -5.44
CA THR A 461 27.78 -24.44 -6.89
C THR A 461 26.70 -23.50 -7.39
N PHE A 462 26.18 -22.62 -6.54
CA PHE A 462 25.04 -21.76 -6.86
C PHE A 462 25.27 -20.82 -8.06
N THR A 463 26.53 -20.49 -8.37
CA THR A 463 26.91 -19.65 -9.51
C THR A 463 27.04 -20.44 -10.83
N ASP A 464 26.88 -21.77 -10.81
CA ASP A 464 26.90 -22.57 -12.03
C ASP A 464 25.75 -22.14 -12.96
N PRO A 465 26.03 -21.87 -14.25
CA PRO A 465 25.03 -21.35 -15.17
C PRO A 465 23.87 -22.34 -15.46
N ASP A 466 24.14 -23.66 -15.38
CA ASP A 466 23.20 -24.71 -15.76
C ASP A 466 22.52 -25.37 -14.55
N ALA A 467 23.19 -25.43 -13.41
CA ALA A 467 22.73 -26.13 -12.20
C ALA A 467 22.51 -25.17 -11.01
N GLY A 468 22.98 -23.94 -11.09
CA GLY A 468 22.77 -22.90 -10.06
C GLY A 468 21.45 -22.16 -10.22
N TYR A 469 21.28 -21.09 -9.45
CA TYR A 469 20.04 -20.30 -9.42
C TYR A 469 19.62 -19.75 -10.79
N ARG A 470 20.57 -19.51 -11.70
CA ARG A 470 20.31 -18.98 -13.06
C ARG A 470 19.48 -19.91 -13.93
N ALA A 471 19.46 -21.20 -13.61
CA ALA A 471 18.57 -22.16 -14.28
C ALA A 471 17.08 -21.93 -13.95
N PHE A 472 16.80 -21.36 -12.77
CA PHE A 472 15.46 -21.24 -12.21
C PHE A 472 14.95 -19.81 -12.10
N MET A 473 15.84 -18.80 -12.01
CA MET A 473 15.51 -17.38 -11.87
C MET A 473 15.71 -16.61 -13.18
N ASP A 474 14.80 -15.71 -13.49
CA ASP A 474 14.97 -14.69 -14.53
C ASP A 474 15.74 -13.50 -13.93
N VAL A 475 17.05 -13.53 -14.05
CA VAL A 475 17.97 -12.57 -13.40
C VAL A 475 17.62 -11.11 -13.72
N PRO A 476 17.30 -10.71 -14.97
CA PRO A 476 16.91 -9.33 -15.25
C PRO A 476 15.71 -8.85 -14.45
N SER A 477 14.70 -9.71 -14.24
CA SER A 477 13.53 -9.33 -13.44
C SER A 477 13.88 -9.11 -11.97
N PHE A 478 14.75 -9.95 -11.41
CA PHE A 478 15.24 -9.79 -10.03
C PHE A 478 16.05 -8.52 -9.86
N ILE A 479 16.91 -8.17 -10.83
CA ILE A 479 17.71 -6.95 -10.82
C ILE A 479 16.79 -5.71 -10.85
N ASN A 480 15.86 -5.64 -11.78
CA ASN A 480 14.96 -4.48 -11.90
C ASN A 480 14.07 -4.34 -10.67
N TYR A 481 13.54 -5.45 -10.14
CA TYR A 481 12.76 -5.45 -8.90
C TYR A 481 13.59 -4.90 -7.72
N PHE A 482 14.84 -5.38 -7.57
CA PHE A 482 15.77 -4.91 -6.55
C PHE A 482 16.02 -3.41 -6.67
N LEU A 483 16.31 -2.92 -7.88
CA LEU A 483 16.63 -1.50 -8.10
C LEU A 483 15.48 -0.57 -7.73
N VAL A 484 14.23 -0.91 -8.09
CA VAL A 484 13.06 -0.08 -7.73
C VAL A 484 12.84 -0.06 -6.22
N ASN A 485 12.92 -1.22 -5.56
CA ASN A 485 12.69 -1.31 -4.11
C ASN A 485 13.84 -0.70 -3.30
N GLU A 486 15.09 -0.82 -3.74
CA GLU A 486 16.22 -0.16 -3.09
C GLU A 486 16.22 1.35 -3.31
N LEU A 487 15.90 1.83 -4.51
CA LEU A 487 15.73 3.28 -4.75
C LEU A 487 14.66 3.86 -3.82
N ALA A 488 13.56 3.15 -3.69
CA ALA A 488 12.47 3.53 -2.81
C ALA A 488 12.77 3.31 -1.32
N ARG A 489 13.83 2.59 -0.98
CA ARG A 489 14.08 2.05 0.37
C ARG A 489 12.78 1.53 0.98
N ASN A 490 12.07 0.70 0.17
CA ASN A 490 10.76 0.19 0.52
C ASN A 490 10.87 -0.86 1.62
N ASN A 491 10.33 -0.57 2.80
CA ASN A 491 10.43 -1.45 3.97
C ASN A 491 9.59 -2.74 3.82
N ASP A 492 8.58 -2.73 2.96
CA ASP A 492 7.76 -3.91 2.68
C ASP A 492 8.24 -4.68 1.45
N GLY A 493 8.94 -4.04 0.53
CA GLY A 493 9.29 -4.56 -0.79
C GLY A 493 10.11 -5.86 -0.84
N PHE A 494 10.58 -6.37 0.30
CA PHE A 494 11.32 -7.63 0.38
C PHE A 494 10.69 -8.64 1.36
N LYS A 495 9.63 -8.27 2.09
CA LYS A 495 8.98 -9.11 3.10
C LYS A 495 7.46 -9.22 2.96
N LYS A 496 6.81 -8.16 2.45
CA LYS A 496 5.37 -8.06 2.23
C LYS A 496 5.09 -7.50 0.85
N SER A 497 3.89 -7.76 0.33
CA SER A 497 3.48 -7.26 -0.98
C SER A 497 4.49 -7.57 -2.10
N VAL A 498 5.29 -8.63 -1.91
CA VAL A 498 6.28 -9.12 -2.87
C VAL A 498 5.62 -10.14 -3.76
N PHE A 499 5.65 -9.92 -5.06
CA PHE A 499 5.08 -10.85 -6.03
C PHE A 499 6.18 -11.55 -6.82
N PHE A 500 5.91 -12.81 -7.15
CA PHE A 500 6.68 -13.61 -8.09
C PHE A 500 5.73 -14.28 -9.06
N HIS A 501 6.19 -14.54 -10.28
CA HIS A 501 5.37 -15.28 -11.22
C HIS A 501 6.22 -16.23 -12.06
N LYS A 502 5.61 -17.34 -12.45
CA LYS A 502 6.24 -18.40 -13.25
C LYS A 502 5.29 -18.87 -14.35
N ASP A 503 5.77 -18.82 -15.58
CA ASP A 503 5.05 -19.40 -16.72
C ASP A 503 5.40 -20.89 -16.92
N LYS A 504 4.74 -21.56 -17.86
CA LYS A 504 5.03 -22.94 -18.27
C LYS A 504 6.51 -23.10 -18.67
N ASN A 505 7.05 -24.31 -18.49
CA ASN A 505 8.42 -24.59 -18.89
C ASN A 505 8.63 -24.38 -20.39
N SER A 506 7.64 -24.71 -21.21
CA SER A 506 7.62 -24.41 -22.65
C SER A 506 7.68 -22.91 -22.97
N ASN A 507 7.30 -22.04 -22.04
CA ASN A 507 7.34 -20.58 -22.15
C ASN A 507 8.54 -19.94 -21.39
N GLY A 508 9.59 -20.74 -21.15
CA GLY A 508 10.80 -20.29 -20.46
C GLY A 508 10.92 -20.72 -19.00
N GLY A 509 9.83 -20.96 -18.28
CA GLY A 509 9.75 -21.71 -17.03
C GLY A 509 10.47 -21.13 -15.79
N LYS A 510 11.14 -19.98 -15.89
CA LYS A 510 11.88 -19.36 -14.79
C LYS A 510 10.96 -18.52 -13.91
N LEU A 511 11.29 -18.44 -12.62
CA LEU A 511 10.65 -17.53 -11.71
C LEU A 511 11.09 -16.09 -12.01
N LYS A 512 10.13 -15.18 -12.09
CA LYS A 512 10.34 -13.74 -12.25
C LYS A 512 9.93 -13.01 -10.98
N ALA A 513 10.73 -12.02 -10.56
CA ALA A 513 10.38 -11.12 -9.48
C ALA A 513 9.49 -9.98 -10.02
N GLY A 514 8.52 -9.58 -9.22
CA GLY A 514 7.51 -8.58 -9.59
C GLY A 514 6.17 -9.20 -9.97
N PRO A 515 5.19 -8.31 -10.28
CA PRO A 515 5.30 -6.86 -10.37
C PRO A 515 5.48 -6.16 -9.01
N VAL A 516 5.97 -4.91 -9.03
CA VAL A 516 6.06 -4.07 -7.84
C VAL A 516 4.67 -3.65 -7.36
N TRP A 517 4.48 -3.53 -6.04
CA TRP A 517 3.22 -3.21 -5.40
C TRP A 517 3.42 -2.55 -4.03
N ASP A 518 2.50 -1.66 -3.62
CA ASP A 518 2.37 -1.17 -2.25
C ASP A 518 3.55 -0.30 -1.79
N PHE A 519 3.66 0.90 -2.37
CA PHE A 519 4.75 1.84 -2.11
C PHE A 519 4.34 3.05 -1.26
N ASP A 520 3.20 3.03 -0.61
CA ASP A 520 2.78 4.15 0.26
C ASP A 520 3.61 4.25 1.54
N TRP A 521 4.32 3.16 1.93
CA TRP A 521 5.33 3.12 2.99
C TRP A 521 6.77 3.27 2.47
N ALA A 522 6.98 3.44 1.19
CA ALA A 522 8.30 3.65 0.59
C ALA A 522 8.75 5.12 0.73
N TRP A 523 10.06 5.36 0.66
CA TRP A 523 10.69 6.65 0.92
C TRP A 523 10.35 7.22 2.30
N LYS A 524 10.11 6.35 3.28
CA LYS A 524 9.70 6.68 4.64
C LYS A 524 10.63 6.03 5.67
N ASN A 525 10.48 6.44 6.92
CA ASN A 525 11.14 5.81 8.06
C ASN A 525 10.38 4.53 8.49
N LEU A 526 11.05 3.71 9.29
CA LEU A 526 10.45 2.57 9.99
C LEU A 526 10.86 2.64 11.45
N TRP A 527 9.90 2.77 12.34
CA TRP A 527 10.17 2.85 13.77
C TRP A 527 10.90 1.60 14.28
N GLY A 528 11.92 1.85 15.11
CA GLY A 528 12.70 0.79 15.73
C GLY A 528 13.71 0.11 14.81
N CYS A 529 13.98 0.68 13.62
CA CYS A 529 14.96 0.15 12.69
C CYS A 529 15.90 1.23 12.12
N ASP A 530 17.15 1.21 12.55
CA ASP A 530 18.18 2.18 12.15
C ASP A 530 18.44 2.18 10.64
N LEU A 531 18.22 1.05 9.94
CA LEU A 531 18.38 0.98 8.48
C LEU A 531 17.47 1.92 7.71
N PHE A 532 16.30 2.27 8.29
CA PHE A 532 15.31 3.13 7.66
C PHE A 532 15.24 4.54 8.26
N SER A 533 15.90 4.82 9.39
CA SER A 533 15.91 6.12 10.04
C SER A 533 16.97 7.07 9.49
N ASN A 534 17.95 6.58 8.74
CA ASN A 534 19.04 7.38 8.18
C ASN A 534 18.51 8.44 7.19
N THR A 535 18.94 9.68 7.37
CA THR A 535 18.51 10.85 6.57
C THR A 535 19.43 11.18 5.40
N ASP A 536 20.55 10.47 5.26
CA ASP A 536 21.57 10.64 4.24
C ASP A 536 21.38 9.74 2.99
N GLY A 537 20.25 9.06 2.91
CA GLY A 537 19.95 8.10 1.86
C GLY A 537 20.57 6.71 2.06
N SER A 538 21.30 6.46 3.14
CA SER A 538 21.93 5.18 3.43
C SER A 538 20.94 4.10 3.90
N GLY A 539 21.43 2.85 4.01
CA GLY A 539 20.65 1.68 4.44
C GLY A 539 20.17 0.81 3.26
N TRP A 540 20.18 -0.50 3.46
CA TRP A 540 19.75 -1.48 2.47
C TRP A 540 18.38 -2.05 2.83
N ALA A 541 17.37 -1.82 2.00
CA ALA A 541 16.00 -2.33 2.23
C ALA A 541 15.91 -3.86 2.18
N HIS A 542 16.72 -4.53 1.33
CA HIS A 542 16.76 -5.99 1.26
C HIS A 542 17.26 -6.67 2.56
N ARG A 543 17.82 -5.89 3.49
CA ARG A 543 18.24 -6.36 4.81
C ARG A 543 17.16 -6.18 5.88
N ILE A 544 15.90 -6.07 5.49
CA ILE A 544 14.77 -5.85 6.42
C ILE A 544 14.71 -6.86 7.57
N ASN A 545 15.23 -8.08 7.39
CA ASN A 545 15.29 -9.07 8.46
C ASN A 545 16.23 -8.67 9.62
N ASP A 546 17.11 -7.70 9.43
CA ASP A 546 17.95 -7.14 10.51
C ASP A 546 17.13 -6.20 11.44
N CYS A 547 15.88 -5.91 11.11
CA CYS A 547 14.96 -5.07 11.87
C CYS A 547 13.91 -5.91 12.62
N PRO A 548 13.31 -5.39 13.69
CA PRO A 548 12.03 -5.88 14.17
C PRO A 548 11.00 -5.79 13.05
N THR A 549 10.42 -6.92 12.65
CA THR A 549 9.52 -6.98 11.50
C THR A 549 8.37 -7.96 11.75
N ASP A 550 7.23 -7.71 11.10
CA ASP A 550 5.99 -8.47 11.20
C ASP A 550 5.85 -9.60 10.16
N ASN A 551 6.79 -9.68 9.22
CA ASN A 551 6.94 -10.77 8.26
C ASN A 551 8.41 -10.84 7.82
N TYR A 552 8.85 -11.96 7.22
CA TYR A 552 10.24 -12.19 6.92
C TYR A 552 10.52 -12.23 5.41
N SER A 553 11.63 -11.60 5.01
CA SER A 553 12.19 -11.71 3.66
C SER A 553 12.79 -13.08 3.42
N THR A 554 12.75 -13.58 2.18
CA THR A 554 13.49 -14.80 1.77
C THR A 554 14.99 -14.71 1.99
N GLY A 555 15.55 -13.50 2.06
CA GLY A 555 17.01 -13.30 2.09
C GLY A 555 17.73 -13.68 0.78
N TRP A 556 17.01 -13.99 -0.29
CA TRP A 556 17.61 -14.41 -1.57
C TRP A 556 18.61 -13.39 -2.12
N TYR A 557 18.32 -12.08 -1.99
CA TYR A 557 19.24 -11.04 -2.47
C TYR A 557 20.57 -11.02 -1.71
N ILE A 558 20.58 -11.37 -0.42
CA ILE A 558 21.84 -11.50 0.35
C ILE A 558 22.71 -12.59 -0.27
N ARG A 559 22.11 -13.70 -0.73
CA ARG A 559 22.83 -14.78 -1.40
C ARG A 559 23.22 -14.43 -2.83
N LEU A 560 22.31 -13.84 -3.60
CA LEU A 560 22.55 -13.42 -4.98
C LEU A 560 23.74 -12.43 -5.08
N LEU A 561 23.83 -11.49 -4.15
CA LEU A 561 24.91 -10.50 -4.10
C LEU A 561 26.29 -11.11 -3.76
N GLN A 562 26.37 -12.35 -3.31
CA GLN A 562 27.61 -13.10 -3.16
C GLN A 562 28.15 -13.63 -4.51
N ASP A 563 27.32 -13.66 -5.57
CA ASP A 563 27.78 -13.92 -6.93
C ASP A 563 28.31 -12.65 -7.58
N ALA A 564 29.60 -12.59 -7.84
CA ALA A 564 30.22 -11.45 -8.53
C ALA A 564 29.59 -11.20 -9.93
N GLY A 565 29.14 -12.26 -10.61
CA GLY A 565 28.41 -12.15 -11.87
C GLY A 565 27.10 -11.40 -11.71
N PHE A 566 26.28 -11.78 -10.73
CA PHE A 566 25.03 -11.08 -10.43
C PHE A 566 25.28 -9.62 -10.02
N ALA A 567 26.26 -9.39 -9.13
CA ALA A 567 26.59 -8.04 -8.67
C ALA A 567 27.04 -7.14 -9.83
N ASN A 568 27.82 -7.67 -10.78
CA ASN A 568 28.25 -6.92 -11.96
C ASN A 568 27.10 -6.63 -12.93
N GLU A 569 26.21 -7.60 -13.18
CA GLU A 569 24.99 -7.38 -13.98
C GLU A 569 24.08 -6.34 -13.34
N LEU A 570 23.88 -6.41 -12.01
CA LEU A 570 23.14 -5.42 -11.24
C LEU A 570 23.74 -4.02 -11.41
N ARG A 571 25.07 -3.89 -11.24
CA ARG A 571 25.77 -2.60 -11.38
C ARG A 571 25.63 -2.05 -12.80
N CYS A 572 25.82 -2.86 -13.83
CA CYS A 572 25.70 -2.43 -15.21
C CYS A 572 24.26 -2.00 -15.56
N THR A 573 23.27 -2.77 -15.14
CA THR A 573 21.86 -2.43 -15.34
C THR A 573 21.50 -1.11 -14.64
N TYR A 574 22.00 -0.94 -13.41
CA TYR A 574 21.83 0.32 -12.69
C TYR A 574 22.44 1.52 -13.42
N GLU A 575 23.70 1.42 -13.85
CA GLU A 575 24.39 2.50 -14.55
C GLU A 575 23.72 2.83 -15.90
N GLU A 576 23.20 1.84 -16.62
CA GLU A 576 22.38 2.05 -17.81
C GLU A 576 21.13 2.87 -17.47
N HIS A 577 20.36 2.45 -16.46
CA HIS A 577 19.16 3.17 -16.03
C HIS A 577 19.46 4.56 -15.46
N ARG A 578 20.62 4.77 -14.82
CA ARG A 578 21.06 6.08 -14.31
C ARG A 578 21.26 7.12 -15.42
N THR A 579 21.54 6.70 -16.64
CA THR A 579 21.63 7.61 -17.80
C THR A 579 20.25 7.97 -18.41
N GLY A 580 19.18 7.35 -17.92
CA GLY A 580 17.83 7.47 -18.43
C GLY A 580 16.78 7.59 -17.34
N VAL A 581 16.00 6.52 -17.16
CA VAL A 581 14.83 6.49 -16.28
C VAL A 581 15.14 6.77 -14.80
N LEU A 582 16.30 6.36 -14.31
CA LEU A 582 16.76 6.62 -12.93
C LEU A 582 17.66 7.86 -12.82
N SER A 583 17.73 8.73 -13.83
CA SER A 583 18.37 10.04 -13.66
C SER A 583 17.51 10.94 -12.78
N GLU A 584 18.15 11.77 -11.95
CA GLU A 584 17.47 12.79 -11.12
C GLU A 584 16.53 13.64 -11.97
N ALA A 585 17.01 14.11 -13.12
CA ALA A 585 16.22 14.94 -14.02
C ALA A 585 14.94 14.24 -14.52
N SER A 586 15.00 12.97 -14.85
CA SER A 586 13.83 12.20 -15.32
C SER A 586 12.81 11.98 -14.19
N ILE A 587 13.29 11.62 -13.00
CA ILE A 587 12.43 11.38 -11.84
C ILE A 587 11.78 12.70 -11.40
N HIS A 588 12.55 13.79 -11.28
CA HIS A 588 12.03 15.11 -10.91
C HIS A 588 11.00 15.61 -11.93
N ALA A 589 11.30 15.53 -13.23
CA ALA A 589 10.37 15.95 -14.28
C ALA A 589 9.04 15.16 -14.22
N TRP A 590 9.10 13.87 -13.90
CA TRP A 590 7.88 13.07 -13.71
C TRP A 590 7.10 13.52 -12.48
N ILE A 591 7.75 13.68 -11.32
CA ILE A 591 7.13 14.16 -10.08
C ILE A 591 6.48 15.53 -10.31
N ASP A 592 7.20 16.47 -10.94
CA ASP A 592 6.69 17.83 -11.23
C ASP A 592 5.50 17.81 -12.19
N SER A 593 5.51 16.89 -13.17
CA SER A 593 4.37 16.71 -14.08
C SER A 593 3.11 16.25 -13.35
N VAL A 594 3.25 15.32 -12.39
CA VAL A 594 2.13 14.87 -11.55
C VAL A 594 1.70 15.98 -10.59
N GLY A 595 2.65 16.68 -9.96
CA GLY A 595 2.36 17.83 -9.11
C GLY A 595 1.54 18.91 -9.82
N THR A 596 1.88 19.19 -11.10
CA THR A 596 1.13 20.11 -11.95
C THR A 596 -0.29 19.58 -12.27
N LEU A 597 -0.40 18.28 -12.54
CA LEU A 597 -1.69 17.64 -12.82
C LEU A 597 -2.66 17.73 -11.66
N VAL A 598 -2.19 17.57 -10.42
CA VAL A 598 -3.02 17.58 -9.21
C VAL A 598 -3.13 18.95 -8.53
N ALA A 599 -2.56 20.01 -9.11
CA ALA A 599 -2.41 21.31 -8.45
C ALA A 599 -3.71 21.86 -7.83
N GLU A 600 -4.88 21.61 -8.44
CA GLU A 600 -6.18 22.03 -7.91
C GLU A 600 -6.82 20.95 -7.01
N ALA A 601 -6.58 19.68 -7.34
CA ALA A 601 -7.15 18.56 -6.62
C ALA A 601 -6.50 18.37 -5.24
N GLN A 602 -5.20 18.67 -5.10
CA GLN A 602 -4.48 18.57 -3.84
C GLN A 602 -5.03 19.57 -2.79
N ASP A 603 -5.45 20.77 -3.19
CA ASP A 603 -6.07 21.74 -2.27
C ASP A 603 -7.36 21.19 -1.65
N ARG A 604 -8.21 20.54 -2.48
CA ARG A 604 -9.42 19.86 -1.99
C ARG A 604 -9.09 18.65 -1.13
N HIS A 605 -8.10 17.87 -1.57
CA HIS A 605 -7.64 16.69 -0.84
C HIS A 605 -7.17 17.04 0.57
N PHE A 606 -6.28 18.03 0.70
CA PHE A 606 -5.73 18.40 2.00
C PHE A 606 -6.66 19.27 2.86
N ARG A 607 -7.72 19.84 2.27
CA ARG A 607 -8.84 20.37 3.07
C ARG A 607 -9.72 19.28 3.64
N LYS A 608 -9.96 18.17 2.88
CA LYS A 608 -10.69 17.01 3.39
C LYS A 608 -9.85 16.22 4.39
N TRP A 609 -8.57 16.07 4.12
CA TRP A 609 -7.61 15.31 4.92
C TRP A 609 -6.42 16.22 5.28
N PRO A 610 -6.44 16.94 6.40
CA PRO A 610 -5.41 17.92 6.76
C PRO A 610 -4.17 17.22 7.35
N ILE A 611 -3.51 16.39 6.52
CA ILE A 611 -2.36 15.54 6.89
C ILE A 611 -1.00 16.18 6.53
N LEU A 612 -0.96 17.35 5.90
CA LEU A 612 0.30 18.10 5.72
C LEU A 612 0.80 18.64 7.05
N GLY A 613 2.11 18.52 7.28
CA GLY A 613 2.75 18.91 8.55
C GLY A 613 2.51 17.95 9.72
N VAL A 614 1.78 16.85 9.50
CA VAL A 614 1.43 15.86 10.53
C VAL A 614 2.33 14.62 10.39
N SER A 615 2.83 14.08 11.49
CA SER A 615 3.52 12.79 11.52
C SER A 615 2.52 11.63 11.44
N GLY A 616 2.90 10.55 10.75
CA GLY A 616 2.06 9.34 10.66
C GLY A 616 1.11 9.33 9.44
N PRO A 617 0.41 8.20 9.14
CA PRO A 617 0.56 6.91 9.83
C PRO A 617 1.96 6.31 9.78
N ALA A 618 2.66 6.40 8.63
CA ALA A 618 4.06 6.02 8.54
C ALA A 618 4.96 7.24 8.80
N PRO A 619 6.02 7.12 9.60
CA PRO A 619 6.91 8.24 9.91
C PRO A 619 7.68 8.69 8.67
N GLU A 620 7.88 9.99 8.52
CA GLU A 620 8.72 10.54 7.46
C GLU A 620 10.21 10.40 7.81
N VAL A 621 11.07 10.33 6.79
CA VAL A 621 12.53 10.31 6.99
C VAL A 621 13.05 11.71 7.36
N LEU A 622 12.47 12.73 6.73
CA LEU A 622 12.77 14.14 6.97
C LEU A 622 11.60 14.81 7.70
N ALA A 623 11.76 16.08 8.08
CA ALA A 623 10.68 16.82 8.71
C ALA A 623 9.42 16.87 7.82
N CYS A 624 8.25 16.77 8.44
CA CYS A 624 6.97 16.82 7.74
C CYS A 624 6.77 18.19 7.07
N ALA A 625 6.53 18.18 5.78
CA ALA A 625 6.27 19.38 5.01
C ALA A 625 4.85 19.92 5.28
N THR A 626 4.72 21.23 5.48
CA THR A 626 3.43 21.88 5.76
C THR A 626 2.67 22.32 4.51
N THR A 627 3.31 22.22 3.34
CA THR A 627 2.69 22.50 2.04
C THR A 627 2.95 21.37 1.06
N TYR A 628 2.03 21.16 0.10
CA TYR A 628 2.20 20.13 -0.92
C TYR A 628 3.45 20.32 -1.79
N ALA A 629 3.76 21.56 -2.17
CA ALA A 629 4.97 21.85 -2.93
C ALA A 629 6.25 21.46 -2.15
N ALA A 630 6.31 21.80 -0.86
CA ALA A 630 7.42 21.41 0.00
C ALA A 630 7.51 19.89 0.19
N GLU A 631 6.37 19.17 0.22
CA GLU A 631 6.35 17.71 0.29
C GLU A 631 7.00 17.08 -0.96
N LEU A 632 6.67 17.59 -2.15
CA LEU A 632 7.31 17.13 -3.40
C LEU A 632 8.81 17.44 -3.42
N ASP A 633 9.21 18.64 -2.95
CA ASP A 633 10.63 19.00 -2.89
C ASP A 633 11.39 18.14 -1.87
N THR A 634 10.77 17.81 -0.74
CA THR A 634 11.33 16.92 0.27
C THR A 634 11.52 15.51 -0.30
N LEU A 635 10.55 14.99 -1.02
CA LEU A 635 10.66 13.68 -1.68
C LEU A 635 11.77 13.68 -2.74
N LYS A 636 11.83 14.70 -3.60
CA LYS A 636 12.91 14.84 -4.61
C LYS A 636 14.28 14.90 -3.96
N HIS A 637 14.43 15.72 -2.92
CA HIS A 637 15.69 15.84 -2.19
C HIS A 637 16.13 14.50 -1.58
N TRP A 638 15.20 13.76 -0.97
CA TRP A 638 15.51 12.46 -0.41
C TRP A 638 15.93 11.44 -1.50
N ILE A 639 15.27 11.47 -2.67
CA ILE A 639 15.62 10.63 -3.82
C ILE A 639 17.05 10.94 -4.31
N ASP A 640 17.44 12.20 -4.35
CA ASP A 640 18.78 12.63 -4.76
C ASP A 640 19.86 12.10 -3.79
N LEU A 641 19.60 12.20 -2.48
CA LEU A 641 20.47 11.61 -1.46
C LEU A 641 20.58 10.09 -1.64
N ARG A 642 19.44 9.44 -1.90
CA ARG A 642 19.40 7.98 -2.12
C ARG A 642 20.16 7.55 -3.35
N LEU A 643 19.99 8.24 -4.47
CA LEU A 643 20.71 7.97 -5.72
C LEU A 643 22.21 8.18 -5.52
N THR A 644 22.63 9.28 -4.86
CA THR A 644 24.03 9.54 -4.52
C THR A 644 24.63 8.41 -3.69
N TRP A 645 23.88 7.91 -2.70
CA TRP A 645 24.32 6.80 -1.87
C TRP A 645 24.42 5.48 -2.67
N LEU A 646 23.42 5.18 -3.51
CA LEU A 646 23.42 3.99 -4.37
C LEU A 646 24.56 4.04 -5.39
N ASP A 647 24.86 5.19 -6.00
CA ASP A 647 25.98 5.39 -6.93
C ASP A 647 27.32 4.97 -6.29
N ALA A 648 27.50 5.26 -4.99
CA ALA A 648 28.71 4.95 -4.25
C ALA A 648 28.74 3.52 -3.66
N ASN A 649 27.60 2.93 -3.34
CA ASN A 649 27.53 1.72 -2.50
C ASN A 649 26.98 0.47 -3.22
N LEU A 650 26.33 0.62 -4.41
CA LEU A 650 25.81 -0.54 -5.13
C LEU A 650 26.97 -1.49 -5.48
N PRO A 651 26.89 -2.79 -5.12
CA PRO A 651 27.97 -3.73 -5.37
C PRO A 651 28.16 -4.03 -6.86
N GLY A 652 29.30 -4.60 -7.19
CA GLY A 652 29.68 -4.96 -8.54
C GLY A 652 30.50 -3.88 -9.25
N LEU A 653 31.02 -4.25 -10.38
CA LEU A 653 31.77 -3.39 -11.27
C LEU A 653 31.13 -3.48 -12.65
N CYS A 654 30.58 -2.38 -13.14
CA CYS A 654 30.37 -2.20 -14.55
C CYS A 654 31.67 -1.64 -15.15
N SER A 655 32.76 -2.37 -15.00
CA SER A 655 33.76 -2.22 -16.03
C SER A 655 33.04 -2.58 -17.33
N SER A 656 33.16 -1.76 -18.34
CA SER A 656 33.24 -2.29 -19.69
C SER A 656 34.38 -3.32 -19.69
N VAL A 657 34.13 -4.52 -19.12
CA VAL A 657 34.71 -5.72 -19.72
C VAL A 657 34.12 -5.57 -21.09
N GLY A 658 34.94 -5.03 -21.97
CA GLY A 658 34.57 -4.92 -23.34
C GLY A 658 33.94 -6.26 -23.62
N VAL A 659 32.67 -6.32 -23.93
CA VAL A 659 32.15 -7.42 -24.73
C VAL A 659 33.31 -7.68 -25.64
N PRO A 660 34.03 -8.88 -25.54
CA PRO A 660 35.26 -9.04 -26.30
C PRO A 660 34.86 -8.48 -27.65
N GLN A 661 35.47 -7.32 -28.03
CA GLN A 661 35.03 -6.63 -29.23
C GLN A 661 35.09 -7.72 -30.24
N GLN A 662 33.94 -8.33 -30.51
CA GLN A 662 33.90 -9.39 -31.48
C GLN A 662 34.48 -8.69 -32.67
N PRO A 663 35.65 -9.12 -33.14
CA PRO A 663 36.46 -8.37 -34.09
C PRO A 663 35.45 -7.86 -35.12
N THR A 664 35.32 -6.54 -35.27
CA THR A 664 34.30 -5.89 -36.05
C THR A 664 34.36 -6.53 -37.42
N VAL A 665 33.51 -7.53 -37.65
CA VAL A 665 33.53 -8.29 -38.89
C VAL A 665 33.07 -7.26 -39.91
N GLU A 666 33.99 -6.83 -40.75
CA GLU A 666 33.64 -6.04 -41.90
C GLU A 666 32.71 -6.88 -42.80
N PHE A 667 31.43 -6.69 -42.61
CA PHE A 667 30.39 -7.45 -43.27
C PHE A 667 29.34 -6.45 -43.79
N ALA A 668 29.16 -6.42 -45.10
CA ALA A 668 28.27 -5.52 -45.77
C ALA A 668 27.19 -6.27 -46.54
N CYS A 669 26.03 -5.66 -46.66
CA CYS A 669 24.94 -6.12 -47.48
C CYS A 669 24.63 -4.99 -48.49
N LEU A 670 24.91 -5.25 -49.78
CA LEU A 670 24.79 -4.25 -50.87
C LEU A 670 24.21 -4.90 -52.12
N PRO A 671 23.39 -4.15 -52.91
CA PRO A 671 22.82 -2.85 -52.59
C PRO A 671 21.74 -2.96 -51.50
N ASN A 672 21.57 -1.90 -50.74
CA ASN A 672 20.52 -1.80 -49.75
C ASN A 672 20.05 -0.34 -49.62
N PRO A 673 18.85 0.03 -50.10
CA PRO A 673 17.80 -0.87 -50.62
C PRO A 673 18.14 -1.51 -51.97
N THR A 674 17.37 -2.53 -52.32
CA THR A 674 17.56 -3.30 -53.60
C THR A 674 16.26 -3.53 -54.33
N ASP A 675 16.35 -3.61 -55.65
CA ASP A 675 15.29 -4.06 -56.58
C ASP A 675 15.64 -5.45 -57.20
N GLY A 676 16.70 -6.07 -56.76
CA GLY A 676 17.21 -7.37 -57.24
C GLY A 676 17.92 -8.18 -56.11
N PRO A 677 18.89 -9.04 -56.49
CA PRO A 677 19.65 -9.78 -55.50
C PRO A 677 20.54 -8.87 -54.65
N VAL A 678 20.63 -9.16 -53.38
CA VAL A 678 21.62 -8.54 -52.47
C VAL A 678 22.88 -9.39 -52.42
N ARG A 679 24.03 -8.77 -52.15
CA ARG A 679 25.29 -9.45 -51.92
C ARG A 679 25.75 -9.21 -50.50
N PHE A 680 26.06 -10.29 -49.79
CA PHE A 680 26.67 -10.26 -48.48
C PHE A 680 28.18 -10.48 -48.68
N SER A 681 28.94 -9.45 -48.34
CA SER A 681 30.43 -9.48 -48.50
C SER A 681 31.14 -9.17 -47.19
N GLY A 682 32.25 -9.82 -46.94
CA GLY A 682 33.05 -9.59 -45.76
C GLY A 682 34.24 -10.56 -45.65
N MET A 683 35.05 -10.37 -44.62
CA MET A 683 36.16 -11.26 -44.26
C MET A 683 35.79 -12.02 -42.99
N LEU A 684 35.68 -13.35 -43.05
CA LEU A 684 35.33 -14.24 -41.96
C LEU A 684 36.54 -15.03 -41.51
N ASP A 685 36.85 -15.06 -40.19
CA ASP A 685 37.98 -15.78 -39.65
C ASP A 685 37.87 -17.30 -39.79
N ALA A 686 39.00 -17.97 -39.97
CA ALA A 686 39.06 -19.40 -40.22
C ALA A 686 38.84 -20.26 -38.95
N GLY A 687 38.88 -19.68 -37.77
CA GLY A 687 38.76 -20.37 -36.48
C GLY A 687 37.33 -20.56 -35.97
N ALA A 688 36.33 -20.14 -36.74
CA ALA A 688 34.93 -20.17 -36.31
C ALA A 688 33.98 -20.73 -37.38
N THR A 689 32.81 -21.19 -36.93
CA THR A 689 31.68 -21.49 -37.82
C THR A 689 30.82 -20.25 -38.01
N TRP A 690 30.41 -19.99 -39.25
CA TRP A 690 29.64 -18.81 -39.60
C TRP A 690 28.34 -19.18 -40.26
N ASP A 691 27.23 -18.61 -39.73
CA ASP A 691 25.90 -18.82 -40.28
C ASP A 691 25.26 -17.45 -40.51
N LEU A 692 24.68 -17.27 -41.72
CA LEU A 692 23.87 -16.11 -42.08
C LEU A 692 22.39 -16.51 -42.07
N VAL A 693 21.62 -15.85 -41.23
CA VAL A 693 20.18 -16.12 -41.11
C VAL A 693 19.41 -14.87 -41.51
N LEU A 694 18.40 -15.05 -42.39
CA LEU A 694 17.51 -13.99 -42.82
C LEU A 694 16.11 -14.22 -42.27
N HIS A 695 15.57 -13.19 -41.64
CA HIS A 695 14.20 -13.18 -41.10
C HIS A 695 13.31 -12.15 -41.83
N ASP A 696 12.02 -12.39 -41.87
CA ASP A 696 11.05 -11.36 -42.26
C ASP A 696 10.82 -10.35 -41.13
N ALA A 697 9.99 -9.32 -41.39
CA ALA A 697 9.70 -8.25 -40.47
C ALA A 697 8.98 -8.70 -39.16
N VAL A 698 8.42 -9.93 -39.14
CA VAL A 698 7.77 -10.53 -37.97
C VAL A 698 8.64 -11.58 -37.26
N GLY A 699 9.94 -11.65 -37.63
CA GLY A 699 10.91 -12.52 -36.97
C GLY A 699 10.93 -13.97 -37.45
N ARG A 700 10.14 -14.34 -38.47
CA ARG A 700 10.15 -15.69 -39.03
C ARG A 700 11.40 -15.92 -39.87
N GLU A 701 12.16 -16.98 -39.58
CA GLU A 701 13.32 -17.39 -40.37
C GLU A 701 12.90 -17.80 -41.79
N LEU A 702 13.54 -17.22 -42.78
CA LEU A 702 13.29 -17.47 -44.19
C LEU A 702 14.42 -18.24 -44.86
N ILE A 703 15.66 -17.93 -44.51
CA ILE A 703 16.86 -18.48 -45.10
C ILE A 703 17.92 -18.62 -44.01
N SER A 704 18.60 -19.76 -43.97
CA SER A 704 19.79 -20.00 -43.16
C SER A 704 20.88 -20.59 -44.03
N LEU A 705 22.04 -19.94 -44.04
CA LEU A 705 23.16 -20.32 -44.88
C LEU A 705 24.45 -20.43 -44.03
N ARG A 706 25.13 -21.53 -44.16
CA ARG A 706 26.49 -21.64 -43.63
C ARG A 706 27.48 -20.98 -44.59
N LEU A 707 28.28 -20.06 -44.06
CA LEU A 707 29.27 -19.33 -44.83
C LEU A 707 30.65 -19.92 -44.63
N PRO A 708 31.46 -20.06 -45.69
CA PRO A 708 32.85 -20.53 -45.55
C PRO A 708 33.71 -19.42 -44.90
N PRO A 709 34.78 -19.79 -44.18
CA PRO A 709 35.75 -18.81 -43.72
C PRO A 709 36.54 -18.18 -44.89
N GLY A 710 37.07 -16.99 -44.66
CA GLY A 710 37.80 -16.19 -45.65
C GLY A 710 36.97 -15.05 -46.25
N HIS A 711 37.38 -14.56 -47.41
CA HIS A 711 36.60 -13.54 -48.12
C HIS A 711 35.35 -14.16 -48.71
N ILE A 712 34.22 -13.61 -48.33
CA ILE A 712 32.95 -14.03 -48.88
C ILE A 712 32.33 -12.92 -49.76
N ASP A 713 31.61 -13.35 -50.75
CA ASP A 713 30.77 -12.51 -51.64
C ASP A 713 29.59 -13.34 -52.09
N THR A 714 28.57 -13.44 -51.21
CA THR A 714 27.44 -14.36 -51.36
C THR A 714 26.21 -13.59 -51.89
N PRO A 715 25.79 -13.84 -53.13
CA PRO A 715 24.53 -13.28 -53.63
C PRO A 715 23.34 -14.03 -53.05
N LEU A 716 22.29 -13.28 -52.70
CA LEU A 716 21.06 -13.82 -52.17
C LEU A 716 19.84 -13.15 -52.83
N GLN A 717 18.95 -13.98 -53.39
CA GLN A 717 17.69 -13.48 -53.93
C GLN A 717 16.67 -13.38 -52.80
N LEU A 718 16.10 -12.19 -52.61
CA LEU A 718 15.05 -11.98 -51.63
C LEU A 718 13.71 -12.51 -52.13
N PRO A 719 12.85 -13.12 -51.32
CA PRO A 719 11.63 -13.79 -51.75
C PRO A 719 10.58 -12.85 -52.37
N ARG A 720 10.50 -11.60 -51.90
CA ARG A 720 9.53 -10.57 -52.36
C ARG A 720 9.95 -9.19 -51.88
N ALA A 721 9.23 -8.14 -52.34
CA ALA A 721 9.39 -6.80 -51.78
C ALA A 721 9.06 -6.79 -50.27
N GLY A 722 9.84 -6.08 -49.46
CA GLY A 722 9.66 -6.00 -48.02
C GLY A 722 10.93 -5.65 -47.23
N THR A 723 10.79 -5.60 -45.91
CA THR A 723 11.92 -5.41 -44.99
C THR A 723 12.32 -6.76 -44.42
N TYR A 724 13.61 -7.01 -44.38
CA TYR A 724 14.23 -8.20 -43.87
C TYR A 724 15.30 -7.85 -42.85
N ILE A 725 15.50 -8.73 -41.87
CA ILE A 725 16.58 -8.62 -40.87
C ILE A 725 17.54 -9.79 -41.10
N TYR A 726 18.80 -9.50 -41.36
CA TYR A 726 19.83 -10.53 -41.37
C TYR A 726 20.59 -10.58 -40.07
N THR A 727 20.95 -11.77 -39.65
CA THR A 727 21.78 -12.05 -38.50
C THR A 727 22.97 -12.91 -38.92
N LEU A 728 24.19 -12.40 -38.77
CA LEU A 728 25.43 -13.15 -38.93
C LEU A 728 25.80 -13.75 -37.58
N ARG A 729 25.94 -15.06 -37.49
CA ARG A 729 26.30 -15.78 -36.27
C ARG A 729 27.71 -16.36 -36.38
N ARG A 730 28.48 -16.24 -35.30
CA ARG A 730 29.81 -16.87 -35.13
C ARG A 730 29.70 -17.90 -34.00
N ASN A 731 29.98 -19.18 -34.31
CA ASN A 731 29.83 -20.29 -33.35
C ASN A 731 28.44 -20.30 -32.65
N GLY A 732 27.38 -19.99 -33.42
CA GLY A 732 26.01 -19.90 -32.90
C GLY A 732 25.62 -18.57 -32.22
N LEU A 733 26.59 -17.75 -31.84
CA LEU A 733 26.36 -16.44 -31.21
C LEU A 733 26.22 -15.33 -32.25
N VAL A 734 25.34 -14.35 -32.00
CA VAL A 734 25.14 -13.20 -32.88
C VAL A 734 26.38 -12.34 -32.97
N ALA A 735 27.00 -12.25 -34.16
CA ALA A 735 28.17 -11.42 -34.41
C ALA A 735 27.77 -10.07 -35.03
N ARG A 736 26.73 -10.04 -35.86
CA ARG A 736 26.22 -8.83 -36.49
C ARG A 736 24.75 -8.98 -36.89
N THR A 737 24.01 -7.91 -36.79
CA THR A 737 22.63 -7.83 -37.29
C THR A 737 22.51 -6.59 -38.18
N GLY A 738 21.69 -6.68 -39.22
CA GLY A 738 21.40 -5.53 -40.09
C GLY A 738 20.07 -5.69 -40.80
N ARG A 739 19.63 -4.60 -41.45
CA ARG A 739 18.35 -4.55 -42.19
C ARG A 739 18.61 -4.50 -43.67
N VAL A 740 17.78 -5.21 -44.45
CA VAL A 740 17.71 -5.14 -45.90
C VAL A 740 16.32 -4.73 -46.31
N VAL A 741 16.22 -3.79 -47.27
CA VAL A 741 14.96 -3.38 -47.84
C VAL A 741 14.94 -3.78 -49.32
N ALA A 742 13.92 -4.54 -49.74
CA ALA A 742 13.67 -4.90 -51.15
C ALA A 742 12.41 -4.19 -51.64
N TYR A 743 12.49 -3.66 -52.89
CA TYR A 743 11.37 -3.04 -53.57
C TYR A 743 10.64 -3.98 -54.52
#